data_835eb11dff92bbcd19a3d4731c7a7a3b
#
_entry.id   835eb11dff92bbcd19a3d4731c7a7a3b
#
_cell.length_a   1.000
_cell.length_b   1.000
_cell.length_c   1.000
_cell.angle_alpha   90.00
_cell.angle_beta   90.00
_cell.angle_gamma   90.00
#
_symmetry.space_group_name_H-M   'P 1'
#
loop_
_entity.id
_entity.type
_entity.pdbx_description
1 polymer ?
#
loop_
_entity_poly.entity_id
_entity_poly.type
_entity_poly.pdbx_seq_one_letter_code
_entity_poly.pdbx_strand_id
1 'polypeptide(L)'
;MGNEKYTQKVMEVFQEAQQLAALHYNQEITSVHMMLGLTKDPEGLLATIFEDCGTDLPMLRAKLEQMLKKIPSVQGQSSLSMSTEAVRIIGKAQQRAEAMHDDYISTEHLLLGVIEAGDREMQDVCRQFGLHADKILNAIKTNRKQSVSSDNPEGNYKALEKYGRDLTAAARKGKLDPVIGRDDEIRRTIEILSRRTKNNPVLIGEPGVGKTAIVEGLASRIIAGDVPESLKNKTLYSLDMGSLIAGAKYRGEFEERLKAVLTEISKSEGRILLFIDEIHTVVGAGASEGSMDASNLLKPMLARGELRCIGATTLNEYQKYIEKDAALERRFQPVMVDQPSVEDTITILRGLKERYEVHHGVRIRDNAMVAAAVLSDRYISDRFLPDKAIDLVDEAAAKLRTEIESMPAPLDEIRHKIMQLEIEEQSLNKETDEASKERLAKIVDNKKELQAEEKELQARWDKEKQAILRTQALKRELDDVRHQMEKAEREYDLTKASELKYGKLPELQHQLAEQEESLSKESDSHLLKEEVGEEDIAQVVSRWTGIPVTKMMTGEREKLLHLDDTLHKRVVGQDEAVQVVSDAIIRARAGIKDPNRPIGSFIFLGPTGVGKTELAKALAESLFDDERNIVRIDMSEYMEKHTVSRLIGAPPGYVGYDEGGQLTEAVRRHPYSVILLDEIEKAHPDIFNVLLQILDDGRLTDGKGRVVNFKNTVIIMTSNLGSHEILETGNFEDAEKQVKDILKNYFRPEFLNRIDDIVVFKGLKREQVLDIARILLQNLSNRLQKQMNITLTWTDEALRALSEKGYEPQFGARPLRRLITHTVETALSRSIISGDVQEGQSVSIGYDGTDFTFTPVNA
;
A
#
# COMPACT_ATOMS: atom_id res chain seq x y z
N MET A 1 -6.20 -56.21 7.26
CA MET A 1 -5.17 -55.57 6.44
C MET A 1 -3.90 -55.63 7.25
N GLY A 2 -2.91 -56.40 6.78
CA GLY A 2 -1.67 -56.61 7.47
C GLY A 2 -0.79 -55.37 7.45
N ASN A 3 0.40 -55.41 8.05
CA ASN A 3 1.41 -54.36 8.23
C ASN A 3 1.91 -53.68 6.92
N GLU A 4 1.06 -53.49 5.91
CA GLU A 4 1.39 -52.91 4.64
C GLU A 4 1.41 -51.38 4.79
N LYS A 5 2.53 -50.75 4.40
CA LYS A 5 2.71 -49.29 4.41
C LYS A 5 2.32 -48.75 3.02
N TYR A 6 1.24 -47.98 2.94
CA TYR A 6 0.82 -47.29 1.73
C TYR A 6 1.23 -45.84 1.78
N THR A 7 1.51 -45.24 0.60
CA THR A 7 1.67 -43.79 0.52
C THR A 7 0.29 -43.10 0.66
N GLN A 8 0.32 -41.82 1.03
CA GLN A 8 -0.91 -41.03 1.20
C GLN A 8 -1.75 -41.00 -0.09
N LYS A 9 -1.11 -40.90 -1.25
CA LYS A 9 -1.77 -40.92 -2.56
C LYS A 9 -2.46 -42.27 -2.86
N VAL A 10 -1.83 -43.37 -2.50
CA VAL A 10 -2.46 -44.68 -2.64
C VAL A 10 -3.69 -44.81 -1.76
N MET A 11 -3.65 -44.25 -0.56
CA MET A 11 -4.82 -44.19 0.33
C MET A 11 -5.95 -43.31 -0.26
N GLU A 12 -5.61 -42.18 -0.89
CA GLU A 12 -6.58 -41.37 -1.63
C GLU A 12 -7.21 -42.13 -2.81
N VAL A 13 -6.40 -42.86 -3.58
CA VAL A 13 -6.89 -43.73 -4.66
C VAL A 13 -7.89 -44.79 -4.14
N PHE A 14 -7.59 -45.40 -3.00
CA PHE A 14 -8.51 -46.34 -2.37
C PHE A 14 -9.81 -45.69 -1.88
N GLN A 15 -9.73 -44.51 -1.30
CA GLN A 15 -10.92 -43.73 -0.90
C GLN A 15 -11.79 -43.38 -2.12
N GLU A 16 -11.17 -42.92 -3.19
CA GLU A 16 -11.88 -42.61 -4.43
C GLU A 16 -12.51 -43.85 -5.04
N ALA A 17 -11.78 -44.96 -5.11
CA ALA A 17 -12.30 -46.23 -5.58
C ALA A 17 -13.51 -46.68 -4.75
N GLN A 18 -13.47 -46.48 -3.44
CA GLN A 18 -14.57 -46.77 -2.53
C GLN A 18 -15.77 -45.85 -2.76
N GLN A 19 -15.54 -44.54 -2.95
CA GLN A 19 -16.62 -43.61 -3.26
C GLN A 19 -17.30 -43.91 -4.60
N LEU A 20 -16.51 -44.24 -5.65
CA LEU A 20 -17.03 -44.62 -6.95
C LEU A 20 -17.87 -45.90 -6.86
N ALA A 21 -17.40 -46.90 -6.17
CA ALA A 21 -18.18 -48.15 -5.96
C ALA A 21 -19.48 -47.87 -5.22
N ALA A 22 -19.47 -47.03 -4.19
CA ALA A 22 -20.68 -46.65 -3.44
C ALA A 22 -21.66 -45.86 -4.33
N LEU A 23 -21.16 -44.88 -5.11
CA LEU A 23 -21.97 -44.05 -6.01
C LEU A 23 -22.69 -44.85 -7.07
N HIS A 24 -22.04 -45.91 -7.59
CA HIS A 24 -22.60 -46.79 -8.62
C HIS A 24 -23.29 -48.04 -8.05
N TYR A 25 -23.48 -48.11 -6.73
CA TYR A 25 -24.11 -49.26 -6.06
C TYR A 25 -23.42 -50.60 -6.35
N ASN A 26 -22.11 -50.59 -6.56
CA ASN A 26 -21.32 -51.79 -6.73
C ASN A 26 -20.98 -52.41 -5.37
N GLN A 27 -21.03 -53.74 -5.23
CA GLN A 27 -20.74 -54.46 -3.98
C GLN A 27 -19.24 -54.66 -3.75
N GLU A 28 -18.45 -54.61 -4.81
CA GLU A 28 -17.02 -54.88 -4.78
C GLU A 28 -16.22 -53.81 -5.47
N ILE A 29 -15.07 -53.51 -4.89
CA ILE A 29 -14.04 -52.64 -5.51
C ILE A 29 -13.24 -53.52 -6.48
N THR A 30 -13.20 -53.13 -7.75
CA THR A 30 -12.53 -53.86 -8.84
C THR A 30 -11.34 -53.08 -9.38
N SER A 31 -10.58 -53.66 -10.33
CA SER A 31 -9.50 -52.98 -11.08
C SER A 31 -9.95 -51.67 -11.72
N VAL A 32 -11.21 -51.61 -12.20
CA VAL A 32 -11.79 -50.40 -12.85
C VAL A 32 -11.85 -49.22 -11.87
N HIS A 33 -12.32 -49.47 -10.64
CA HIS A 33 -12.39 -48.43 -9.60
C HIS A 33 -11.01 -47.94 -9.21
N MET A 34 -10.03 -48.82 -9.06
CA MET A 34 -8.65 -48.46 -8.74
C MET A 34 -8.01 -47.65 -9.88
N MET A 35 -8.21 -48.06 -11.14
CA MET A 35 -7.64 -47.36 -12.29
C MET A 35 -8.30 -45.99 -12.49
N LEU A 36 -9.59 -45.84 -12.23
CA LEU A 36 -10.27 -44.54 -12.22
C LEU A 36 -9.68 -43.61 -11.13
N GLY A 37 -9.40 -44.15 -9.95
CA GLY A 37 -8.75 -43.43 -8.89
C GLY A 37 -7.32 -42.96 -9.28
N LEU A 38 -6.53 -43.83 -9.92
CA LEU A 38 -5.18 -43.52 -10.42
C LEU A 38 -5.18 -42.46 -11.54
N THR A 39 -6.24 -42.36 -12.32
CA THR A 39 -6.36 -41.42 -13.47
C THR A 39 -7.08 -40.13 -13.13
N LYS A 40 -7.57 -39.93 -11.89
CA LYS A 40 -8.33 -38.73 -11.51
C LYS A 40 -7.45 -37.50 -11.47
N ASP A 41 -6.38 -37.56 -10.68
CA ASP A 41 -5.39 -36.50 -10.51
C ASP A 41 -4.01 -37.14 -10.43
N PRO A 42 -3.40 -37.55 -11.58
CA PRO A 42 -2.09 -38.12 -11.55
C PRO A 42 -1.03 -37.07 -11.21
N GLU A 43 -0.34 -37.25 -10.10
CA GLU A 43 0.72 -36.38 -9.65
C GLU A 43 2.09 -37.08 -9.64
N GLY A 44 3.16 -36.29 -9.63
CA GLY A 44 4.50 -36.80 -9.46
C GLY A 44 4.94 -37.73 -10.58
N LEU A 45 5.51 -38.90 -10.22
CA LEU A 45 6.05 -39.89 -11.14
C LEU A 45 4.94 -40.51 -12.02
N LEU A 46 3.73 -40.65 -11.48
CA LEU A 46 2.61 -41.24 -12.20
C LEU A 46 2.19 -40.41 -13.43
N ALA A 47 2.15 -39.06 -13.28
CA ALA A 47 1.88 -38.15 -14.40
C ALA A 47 2.92 -38.32 -15.52
N THR A 48 4.19 -38.35 -15.18
CA THR A 48 5.29 -38.56 -16.14
C THR A 48 5.21 -39.93 -16.82
N ILE A 49 4.82 -40.97 -16.09
CA ILE A 49 4.64 -42.30 -16.68
C ILE A 49 3.54 -42.30 -17.75
N PHE A 50 2.40 -41.64 -17.50
CA PHE A 50 1.33 -41.51 -18.49
C PHE A 50 1.77 -40.71 -19.73
N GLU A 51 2.53 -39.63 -19.55
CA GLU A 51 3.10 -38.83 -20.64
C GLU A 51 4.09 -39.65 -21.49
N ASP A 52 5.06 -40.31 -20.83
CA ASP A 52 6.09 -41.12 -21.49
C ASP A 52 5.49 -42.33 -22.24
N CYS A 53 4.37 -42.86 -21.75
CA CYS A 53 3.64 -43.94 -22.43
C CYS A 53 2.77 -43.41 -23.59
N GLY A 54 2.59 -42.08 -23.71
CA GLY A 54 1.71 -41.46 -24.71
C GLY A 54 0.23 -41.74 -24.47
N THR A 55 -0.18 -41.87 -23.20
CA THR A 55 -1.55 -42.23 -22.80
C THR A 55 -2.47 -41.01 -22.85
N ASP A 56 -3.53 -41.09 -23.67
CA ASP A 56 -4.62 -40.11 -23.66
C ASP A 56 -5.51 -40.34 -22.45
N LEU A 57 -5.26 -39.63 -21.34
CA LEU A 57 -5.99 -39.76 -20.09
C LEU A 57 -7.50 -39.51 -20.20
N PRO A 58 -7.98 -38.45 -20.90
CA PRO A 58 -9.40 -38.23 -21.12
C PRO A 58 -10.10 -39.43 -21.83
N MET A 59 -9.47 -39.96 -22.88
CA MET A 59 -10.01 -41.13 -23.59
C MET A 59 -9.96 -42.40 -22.74
N LEU A 60 -8.88 -42.61 -21.99
CA LEU A 60 -8.76 -43.74 -21.07
C LEU A 60 -9.86 -43.67 -19.99
N ARG A 61 -10.09 -42.53 -19.37
CA ARG A 61 -11.15 -42.33 -18.37
C ARG A 61 -12.53 -42.62 -18.95
N ALA A 62 -12.85 -42.06 -20.12
CA ALA A 62 -14.13 -42.32 -20.79
C ALA A 62 -14.36 -43.81 -21.03
N LYS A 63 -13.30 -44.56 -21.38
CA LYS A 63 -13.38 -46.02 -21.54
C LYS A 63 -13.61 -46.74 -20.23
N LEU A 64 -12.89 -46.32 -19.17
CA LEU A 64 -13.07 -46.89 -17.82
C LEU A 64 -14.46 -46.63 -17.26
N GLU A 65 -15.03 -45.46 -17.50
CA GLU A 65 -16.40 -45.12 -17.11
C GLU A 65 -17.45 -45.95 -17.85
N GLN A 66 -17.19 -46.31 -19.12
CA GLN A 66 -18.02 -47.26 -19.84
C GLN A 66 -17.95 -48.66 -19.24
N MET A 67 -16.77 -49.09 -18.80
CA MET A 67 -16.59 -50.38 -18.12
C MET A 67 -17.29 -50.37 -16.74
N LEU A 68 -17.19 -49.30 -16.01
CA LEU A 68 -17.83 -49.13 -14.71
C LEU A 68 -19.35 -49.29 -14.79
N LYS A 69 -20.00 -48.79 -15.84
CA LYS A 69 -21.43 -48.95 -16.08
C LYS A 69 -21.86 -50.39 -16.37
N LYS A 70 -20.94 -51.29 -16.73
CA LYS A 70 -21.22 -52.71 -16.96
C LYS A 70 -21.12 -53.55 -15.68
N ILE A 71 -20.53 -53.00 -14.61
CA ILE A 71 -20.38 -53.73 -13.35
C ILE A 71 -21.77 -53.86 -12.71
N PRO A 72 -22.17 -55.05 -12.22
CA PRO A 72 -23.46 -55.26 -11.58
C PRO A 72 -23.71 -54.33 -10.40
N SER A 73 -24.87 -53.66 -10.38
CA SER A 73 -25.29 -52.77 -9.30
C SER A 73 -26.40 -53.41 -8.49
N VAL A 74 -26.34 -53.33 -7.18
CA VAL A 74 -27.35 -53.89 -6.27
C VAL A 74 -27.84 -52.78 -5.34
N GLN A 75 -29.14 -52.49 -5.40
CA GLN A 75 -29.79 -51.58 -4.48
C GLN A 75 -30.07 -52.27 -3.15
N GLY A 76 -29.41 -51.87 -2.08
CA GLY A 76 -29.60 -52.36 -0.73
C GLY A 76 -28.38 -52.08 0.15
N GLN A 77 -28.55 -52.13 1.50
CA GLN A 77 -27.42 -52.03 2.45
C GLN A 77 -26.56 -53.31 2.33
N SER A 78 -25.50 -53.27 1.52
CA SER A 78 -24.47 -54.30 1.53
C SER A 78 -23.13 -53.68 1.95
N SER A 79 -22.36 -54.44 2.75
CA SER A 79 -20.99 -54.05 3.09
C SER A 79 -20.10 -54.07 1.85
N LEU A 80 -19.48 -52.97 1.50
CA LEU A 80 -18.53 -52.89 0.40
C LEU A 80 -17.31 -53.76 0.70
N SER A 81 -16.94 -54.67 -0.22
CA SER A 81 -15.77 -55.53 -0.09
C SER A 81 -14.79 -55.32 -1.24
N MET A 82 -13.55 -55.76 -1.06
CA MET A 82 -12.60 -55.82 -2.16
C MET A 82 -12.81 -57.08 -2.96
N SER A 83 -12.85 -56.97 -4.28
CA SER A 83 -12.90 -58.16 -5.15
C SER A 83 -11.64 -58.99 -5.02
N THR A 84 -11.73 -60.29 -5.36
CA THR A 84 -10.59 -61.19 -5.39
C THR A 84 -9.49 -60.67 -6.34
N GLU A 85 -9.89 -60.02 -7.39
CA GLU A 85 -8.99 -59.33 -8.33
C GLU A 85 -8.26 -58.18 -7.67
N ALA A 86 -8.98 -57.28 -6.97
CA ALA A 86 -8.39 -56.14 -6.27
C ALA A 86 -7.34 -56.59 -5.23
N VAL A 87 -7.61 -57.66 -4.49
CA VAL A 87 -6.66 -58.24 -3.56
C VAL A 87 -5.39 -58.74 -4.28
N ARG A 88 -5.53 -59.40 -5.46
CA ARG A 88 -4.37 -59.81 -6.26
C ARG A 88 -3.57 -58.62 -6.79
N ILE A 89 -4.22 -57.54 -7.20
CA ILE A 89 -3.56 -56.32 -7.64
C ILE A 89 -2.70 -55.74 -6.52
N ILE A 90 -3.23 -55.63 -5.30
CA ILE A 90 -2.51 -55.13 -4.12
C ILE A 90 -1.32 -56.05 -3.82
N GLY A 91 -1.51 -57.37 -3.78
CA GLY A 91 -0.43 -58.33 -3.57
C GLY A 91 0.67 -58.22 -4.62
N LYS A 92 0.32 -57.92 -5.87
CA LYS A 92 1.29 -57.72 -6.94
C LYS A 92 2.02 -56.37 -6.82
N ALA A 93 1.31 -55.31 -6.42
CA ALA A 93 1.91 -54.01 -6.13
C ALA A 93 2.94 -54.12 -4.98
N GLN A 94 2.63 -54.93 -3.95
CA GLN A 94 3.57 -55.19 -2.86
C GLN A 94 4.82 -55.96 -3.33
N GLN A 95 4.66 -57.03 -4.13
CA GLN A 95 5.81 -57.74 -4.72
C GLN A 95 6.71 -56.82 -5.53
N ARG A 96 6.11 -55.84 -6.25
CA ARG A 96 6.87 -54.85 -7.04
C ARG A 96 7.59 -53.87 -6.15
N ALA A 97 6.99 -53.37 -5.07
CA ALA A 97 7.64 -52.54 -4.10
C ALA A 97 8.83 -53.25 -3.42
N GLU A 98 8.66 -54.51 -3.00
CA GLU A 98 9.74 -55.33 -2.43
C GLU A 98 10.90 -55.54 -3.42
N ALA A 99 10.56 -55.85 -4.69
CA ALA A 99 11.55 -56.00 -5.76
C ALA A 99 12.32 -54.74 -6.09
N MET A 100 11.75 -53.56 -5.81
CA MET A 100 12.39 -52.25 -5.98
C MET A 100 13.07 -51.74 -4.70
N HIS A 101 13.05 -52.51 -3.59
CA HIS A 101 13.56 -52.15 -2.28
C HIS A 101 12.89 -50.88 -1.70
N ASP A 102 11.56 -50.78 -1.83
CA ASP A 102 10.75 -49.68 -1.34
C ASP A 102 10.02 -50.07 -0.05
N ASP A 103 10.00 -49.13 0.92
CA ASP A 103 9.36 -49.35 2.22
C ASP A 103 7.84 -49.12 2.17
N TYR A 104 7.35 -48.43 1.16
CA TYR A 104 5.93 -48.11 0.95
C TYR A 104 5.46 -48.49 -0.45
N ILE A 105 4.18 -48.89 -0.55
CA ILE A 105 3.50 -49.09 -1.81
C ILE A 105 3.02 -47.74 -2.31
N SER A 106 3.55 -47.30 -3.45
CA SER A 106 3.21 -46.03 -4.13
C SER A 106 2.27 -46.25 -5.31
N THR A 107 1.83 -45.15 -5.92
CA THR A 107 0.87 -45.15 -7.06
C THR A 107 1.42 -45.88 -8.27
N GLU A 108 2.70 -45.84 -8.57
CA GLU A 108 3.35 -46.55 -9.65
C GLU A 108 3.35 -48.09 -9.40
N HIS A 109 3.51 -48.51 -8.16
CA HIS A 109 3.41 -49.94 -7.81
C HIS A 109 1.97 -50.45 -8.01
N LEU A 110 0.98 -49.63 -7.59
CA LEU A 110 -0.43 -49.95 -7.80
C LEU A 110 -0.79 -50.00 -9.27
N LEU A 111 -0.29 -49.08 -10.10
CA LEU A 111 -0.46 -49.10 -11.56
C LEU A 111 0.11 -50.36 -12.17
N LEU A 112 1.34 -50.78 -11.80
CA LEU A 112 1.95 -52.03 -12.23
C LEU A 112 1.11 -53.23 -11.79
N GLY A 113 0.58 -53.19 -10.56
CA GLY A 113 -0.33 -54.21 -10.04
C GLY A 113 -1.58 -54.38 -10.90
N VAL A 114 -2.23 -53.26 -11.30
CA VAL A 114 -3.41 -53.28 -12.16
C VAL A 114 -3.09 -53.88 -13.53
N ILE A 115 -1.97 -53.53 -14.14
CA ILE A 115 -1.57 -54.00 -15.46
C ILE A 115 -1.23 -55.52 -15.46
N GLU A 116 -0.56 -55.97 -14.39
CA GLU A 116 -0.07 -57.36 -14.31
C GLU A 116 -1.12 -58.35 -13.76
N ALA A 117 -1.98 -57.93 -12.85
CA ALA A 117 -2.91 -58.76 -12.10
C ALA A 117 -4.39 -58.44 -12.32
N GLY A 118 -4.72 -57.38 -13.07
CA GLY A 118 -6.08 -57.07 -13.49
C GLY A 118 -6.71 -58.15 -14.37
N ASP A 119 -8.00 -58.09 -14.58
CA ASP A 119 -8.70 -58.98 -15.48
C ASP A 119 -8.30 -58.80 -16.96
N ARG A 120 -8.72 -59.69 -17.83
CA ARG A 120 -8.37 -59.63 -19.26
C ARG A 120 -8.86 -58.33 -19.91
N GLU A 121 -10.07 -57.87 -19.59
CA GLU A 121 -10.64 -56.64 -20.17
C GLU A 121 -9.82 -55.41 -19.77
N MET A 122 -9.41 -55.33 -18.50
CA MET A 122 -8.53 -54.24 -18.00
C MET A 122 -7.14 -54.29 -18.63
N GLN A 123 -6.54 -55.47 -18.71
CA GLN A 123 -5.22 -55.63 -19.35
C GLN A 123 -5.25 -55.23 -20.83
N ASP A 124 -6.33 -55.58 -21.57
CA ASP A 124 -6.48 -55.20 -22.97
C ASP A 124 -6.68 -53.70 -23.13
N VAL A 125 -7.44 -53.05 -22.22
CA VAL A 125 -7.58 -51.61 -22.21
C VAL A 125 -6.22 -50.92 -21.90
N CYS A 126 -5.48 -51.40 -20.91
CA CYS A 126 -4.16 -50.87 -20.62
C CYS A 126 -3.23 -50.94 -21.85
N ARG A 127 -3.19 -52.05 -22.55
CA ARG A 127 -2.40 -52.23 -23.78
C ARG A 127 -2.87 -51.32 -24.90
N GLN A 128 -4.17 -51.13 -25.09
CA GLN A 128 -4.74 -50.25 -26.11
C GLN A 128 -4.30 -48.80 -25.92
N PHE A 129 -4.13 -48.34 -24.67
CA PHE A 129 -3.67 -47.02 -24.31
C PHE A 129 -2.14 -46.91 -24.09
N GLY A 130 -1.38 -47.92 -24.54
CA GLY A 130 0.08 -47.90 -24.51
C GLY A 130 0.72 -48.22 -23.16
N LEU A 131 -0.08 -48.58 -22.15
CA LEU A 131 0.37 -48.94 -20.80
C LEU A 131 0.88 -50.40 -20.78
N HIS A 132 2.16 -50.58 -21.02
CA HIS A 132 2.85 -51.85 -20.96
C HIS A 132 3.77 -51.91 -19.74
N ALA A 133 3.81 -53.03 -19.01
CA ALA A 133 4.65 -53.18 -17.82
C ALA A 133 6.13 -52.83 -18.07
N ASP A 134 6.69 -53.29 -19.20
CA ASP A 134 8.10 -53.02 -19.56
C ASP A 134 8.35 -51.54 -19.82
N LYS A 135 7.43 -50.83 -20.49
CA LYS A 135 7.54 -49.39 -20.71
C LYS A 135 7.46 -48.62 -19.40
N ILE A 136 6.54 -48.97 -18.52
CA ILE A 136 6.38 -48.35 -17.22
C ILE A 136 7.61 -48.60 -16.35
N LEU A 137 8.14 -49.81 -16.32
CA LEU A 137 9.37 -50.14 -15.60
C LEU A 137 10.56 -49.34 -16.12
N ASN A 138 10.68 -49.12 -17.43
CA ASN A 138 11.68 -48.27 -18.01
C ASN A 138 11.48 -46.79 -17.66
N ALA A 139 10.24 -46.27 -17.71
CA ALA A 139 9.91 -44.90 -17.28
C ALA A 139 10.23 -44.72 -15.80
N ILE A 140 9.91 -45.66 -14.92
CA ILE A 140 10.27 -45.63 -13.51
C ILE A 140 11.80 -45.59 -13.34
N LYS A 141 12.55 -46.47 -14.04
CA LYS A 141 14.02 -46.48 -13.96
C LYS A 141 14.67 -45.19 -14.45
N THR A 142 14.12 -44.56 -15.48
CA THR A 142 14.64 -43.34 -16.08
C THR A 142 14.35 -42.13 -15.20
N ASN A 143 13.14 -42.04 -14.68
CA ASN A 143 12.66 -40.85 -14.00
C ASN A 143 12.81 -40.94 -12.45
N ARG A 144 12.83 -42.15 -11.90
CA ARG A 144 12.92 -42.39 -10.48
C ARG A 144 14.37 -42.59 -10.04
N LYS A 145 14.86 -41.71 -9.20
CA LYS A 145 16.24 -41.71 -8.70
C LYS A 145 16.38 -42.14 -7.24
N GLN A 146 15.29 -42.43 -6.53
CA GLN A 146 15.31 -42.80 -5.09
C GLN A 146 14.26 -43.86 -4.78
N SER A 147 14.49 -44.70 -3.77
CA SER A 147 13.52 -45.62 -3.20
C SER A 147 12.41 -44.86 -2.44
N VAL A 148 11.22 -45.45 -2.36
CA VAL A 148 10.07 -44.90 -1.63
C VAL A 148 10.23 -45.23 -0.15
N SER A 149 10.84 -44.31 0.61
CA SER A 149 11.12 -44.49 2.03
C SER A 149 10.23 -43.63 2.95
N SER A 150 9.32 -42.82 2.37
CA SER A 150 8.37 -41.97 3.10
C SER A 150 6.94 -42.26 2.69
N ASP A 151 5.97 -41.81 3.48
CA ASP A 151 4.53 -41.97 3.19
C ASP A 151 3.99 -40.95 2.16
N ASN A 152 4.77 -39.92 1.77
CA ASN A 152 4.41 -38.93 0.77
C ASN A 152 5.54 -38.68 -0.26
N PRO A 153 5.96 -39.67 -1.05
CA PRO A 153 7.00 -39.50 -2.06
C PRO A 153 6.52 -38.69 -3.26
N GLU A 154 5.25 -38.80 -3.61
CA GLU A 154 4.63 -38.12 -4.75
C GLU A 154 4.61 -36.59 -4.54
N GLY A 155 4.39 -36.13 -3.30
CA GLY A 155 4.43 -34.72 -2.93
C GLY A 155 5.81 -34.08 -3.07
N ASN A 156 6.87 -34.88 -3.08
CA ASN A 156 8.27 -34.43 -3.18
C ASN A 156 8.85 -34.53 -4.61
N TYR A 157 8.07 -35.04 -5.57
CA TYR A 157 8.49 -35.14 -6.95
C TYR A 157 8.39 -33.77 -7.63
N LYS A 158 9.46 -33.35 -8.33
CA LYS A 158 9.58 -32.00 -8.91
C LYS A 158 9.32 -30.87 -7.89
N ALA A 159 9.85 -31.02 -6.68
CA ALA A 159 9.63 -30.08 -5.58
C ALA A 159 10.02 -28.66 -5.96
N LEU A 160 11.05 -28.49 -6.78
CA LEU A 160 11.53 -27.18 -7.22
C LEU A 160 10.53 -26.49 -8.14
N GLU A 161 9.84 -27.21 -9.03
CA GLU A 161 8.77 -26.65 -9.88
C GLU A 161 7.51 -26.30 -9.06
N LYS A 162 7.26 -27.08 -7.99
CA LYS A 162 6.08 -26.88 -7.13
C LYS A 162 6.23 -25.71 -6.15
N TYR A 163 7.42 -25.55 -5.56
CA TYR A 163 7.70 -24.58 -4.51
C TYR A 163 8.63 -23.45 -4.96
N GLY A 164 9.01 -23.40 -6.22
CA GLY A 164 9.85 -22.37 -6.80
C GLY A 164 9.34 -21.86 -8.14
N ARG A 165 9.70 -20.62 -8.45
CA ARG A 165 9.42 -19.98 -9.72
C ARG A 165 10.71 -19.88 -10.54
N ASP A 166 10.74 -20.44 -11.73
CA ASP A 166 11.88 -20.28 -12.67
C ASP A 166 11.88 -18.87 -13.27
N LEU A 167 12.77 -18.00 -12.75
CA LEU A 167 12.93 -16.63 -13.25
C LEU A 167 13.59 -16.59 -14.63
N THR A 168 14.47 -17.54 -14.95
CA THR A 168 15.09 -17.62 -16.29
C THR A 168 14.07 -18.01 -17.36
N ALA A 169 13.16 -18.93 -17.04
CA ALA A 169 12.05 -19.26 -17.95
C ALA A 169 11.06 -18.07 -18.09
N ALA A 170 10.81 -17.33 -17.02
CA ALA A 170 9.99 -16.12 -17.06
C ALA A 170 10.66 -15.02 -17.91
N ALA A 171 11.98 -14.82 -17.75
CA ALA A 171 12.77 -13.90 -18.58
C ALA A 171 12.70 -14.30 -20.06
N ARG A 172 12.84 -15.59 -20.36
CA ARG A 172 12.75 -16.10 -21.74
C ARG A 172 11.39 -15.84 -22.39
N LYS A 173 10.32 -15.85 -21.57
CA LYS A 173 8.96 -15.55 -22.02
C LYS A 173 8.64 -14.05 -22.04
N GLY A 174 9.59 -13.17 -21.68
CA GLY A 174 9.38 -11.72 -21.62
C GLY A 174 8.42 -11.26 -20.48
N LYS A 175 8.23 -12.10 -19.46
CA LYS A 175 7.28 -11.83 -18.36
C LYS A 175 7.87 -11.04 -17.19
N LEU A 176 9.19 -10.78 -17.20
CA LEU A 176 9.86 -10.00 -16.17
C LEU A 176 9.88 -8.51 -16.56
N ASP A 177 9.79 -7.65 -15.54
CA ASP A 177 9.88 -6.22 -15.74
C ASP A 177 11.31 -5.78 -16.12
N PRO A 178 11.47 -4.73 -16.92
CA PRO A 178 12.78 -4.18 -17.22
C PRO A 178 13.42 -3.62 -15.96
N VAL A 179 14.66 -4.01 -15.69
CA VAL A 179 15.41 -3.52 -14.52
C VAL A 179 16.31 -2.36 -14.96
N ILE A 180 16.12 -1.23 -14.31
CA ILE A 180 16.77 0.04 -14.65
C ILE A 180 17.50 0.57 -13.42
N GLY A 181 18.71 1.10 -13.60
CA GLY A 181 19.47 1.78 -12.57
C GLY A 181 20.03 0.86 -11.47
N ARG A 182 20.17 -0.46 -11.74
CA ARG A 182 20.74 -1.45 -10.81
C ARG A 182 21.93 -2.23 -11.37
N ASP A 183 22.61 -1.63 -12.32
CA ASP A 183 23.71 -2.31 -13.03
C ASP A 183 24.89 -2.64 -12.12
N ASP A 184 25.22 -1.79 -11.18
CA ASP A 184 26.34 -1.99 -10.27
C ASP A 184 26.06 -3.11 -9.26
N GLU A 185 24.85 -3.16 -8.71
CA GLU A 185 24.45 -4.22 -7.78
C GLU A 185 24.34 -5.57 -8.49
N ILE A 186 23.80 -5.60 -9.73
CA ILE A 186 23.78 -6.82 -10.56
C ILE A 186 25.20 -7.27 -10.86
N ARG A 187 26.10 -6.36 -11.29
CA ARG A 187 27.51 -6.67 -11.54
C ARG A 187 28.18 -7.22 -10.30
N ARG A 188 27.97 -6.58 -9.14
CA ARG A 188 28.52 -7.04 -7.87
C ARG A 188 28.02 -8.41 -7.47
N THR A 189 26.74 -8.68 -7.71
CA THR A 189 26.13 -10.00 -7.48
C THR A 189 26.78 -11.07 -8.38
N ILE A 190 27.01 -10.77 -9.65
CA ILE A 190 27.71 -11.64 -10.61
C ILE A 190 29.16 -11.92 -10.18
N GLU A 191 29.88 -10.89 -9.73
CA GLU A 191 31.25 -11.04 -9.21
C GLU A 191 31.30 -12.00 -8.02
N ILE A 192 30.37 -11.83 -7.06
CA ILE A 192 30.31 -12.68 -5.87
C ILE A 192 29.99 -14.13 -6.27
N LEU A 193 28.98 -14.35 -7.13
CA LEU A 193 28.62 -15.69 -7.60
C LEU A 193 29.77 -16.41 -8.33
N SER A 194 30.70 -15.65 -8.91
CA SER A 194 31.87 -16.18 -9.63
C SER A 194 33.07 -16.50 -8.73
N ARG A 195 33.00 -16.14 -7.44
CA ARG A 195 34.10 -16.40 -6.47
C ARG A 195 34.19 -17.88 -6.13
N ARG A 196 35.39 -18.30 -5.71
CA ARG A 196 35.62 -19.66 -5.23
C ARG A 196 35.04 -19.93 -3.83
N THR A 197 35.06 -18.93 -2.97
CA THR A 197 34.55 -18.96 -1.59
C THR A 197 33.77 -17.70 -1.32
N LYS A 198 32.84 -17.72 -0.35
CA LYS A 198 31.92 -16.62 -0.08
C LYS A 198 31.17 -16.19 -1.36
N ASN A 199 30.65 -17.16 -2.08
CA ASN A 199 30.06 -17.01 -3.40
C ASN A 199 28.53 -16.92 -3.34
N ASN A 200 27.96 -16.66 -2.17
CA ASN A 200 26.52 -16.43 -2.00
C ASN A 200 26.30 -14.96 -1.64
N PRO A 201 25.78 -14.14 -2.55
CA PRO A 201 25.44 -12.75 -2.25
C PRO A 201 24.17 -12.67 -1.37
N VAL A 202 24.15 -11.68 -0.47
CA VAL A 202 22.94 -11.27 0.26
C VAL A 202 22.68 -9.82 -0.08
N LEU A 203 21.55 -9.55 -0.69
CA LEU A 203 21.05 -8.22 -0.99
C LEU A 203 20.44 -7.62 0.28
N ILE A 204 21.05 -6.55 0.78
CA ILE A 204 20.64 -5.91 2.05
C ILE A 204 20.11 -4.52 1.73
N GLY A 205 18.90 -4.24 2.13
CA GLY A 205 18.28 -2.93 1.92
C GLY A 205 16.88 -2.87 2.52
N GLU A 206 16.35 -1.68 2.62
CA GLU A 206 15.01 -1.45 3.14
C GLU A 206 13.92 -2.12 2.26
N PRO A 207 12.70 -2.34 2.78
CA PRO A 207 11.59 -2.85 1.97
C PRO A 207 11.29 -1.90 0.79
N GLY A 208 10.97 -2.45 -0.38
CA GLY A 208 10.57 -1.64 -1.54
C GLY A 208 11.71 -0.96 -2.32
N VAL A 209 12.99 -1.16 -1.95
CA VAL A 209 14.12 -0.57 -2.71
C VAL A 209 14.46 -1.32 -4.01
N GLY A 210 13.81 -2.45 -4.30
CA GLY A 210 14.01 -3.19 -5.54
C GLY A 210 15.03 -4.35 -5.44
N LYS A 211 15.20 -5.00 -4.29
CA LYS A 211 16.09 -6.17 -4.12
C LYS A 211 15.74 -7.32 -5.07
N THR A 212 14.46 -7.63 -5.21
CA THR A 212 13.97 -8.69 -6.11
C THR A 212 14.20 -8.34 -7.58
N ALA A 213 14.09 -7.07 -7.96
CA ALA A 213 14.37 -6.59 -9.31
C ALA A 213 15.82 -6.87 -9.74
N ILE A 214 16.80 -6.75 -8.83
CA ILE A 214 18.21 -7.08 -9.13
C ILE A 214 18.35 -8.54 -9.55
N VAL A 215 17.61 -9.44 -8.92
CA VAL A 215 17.64 -10.88 -9.24
C VAL A 215 16.92 -11.16 -10.57
N GLU A 216 15.84 -10.47 -10.86
CA GLU A 216 15.15 -10.53 -12.14
C GLU A 216 16.03 -9.98 -13.29
N GLY A 217 16.75 -8.89 -13.01
CA GLY A 217 17.76 -8.34 -13.94
C GLY A 217 18.91 -9.34 -14.21
N LEU A 218 19.37 -10.04 -13.18
CA LEU A 218 20.35 -11.11 -13.34
C LEU A 218 19.80 -12.25 -14.23
N ALA A 219 18.56 -12.68 -14.03
CA ALA A 219 17.91 -13.70 -14.87
C ALA A 219 17.84 -13.26 -16.33
N SER A 220 17.51 -11.99 -16.57
CA SER A 220 17.47 -11.41 -17.91
C SER A 220 18.86 -11.38 -18.57
N ARG A 221 19.93 -11.01 -17.83
CA ARG A 221 21.31 -11.05 -18.34
C ARG A 221 21.82 -12.48 -18.59
N ILE A 222 21.42 -13.47 -17.79
CA ILE A 222 21.75 -14.88 -18.04
C ILE A 222 21.15 -15.33 -19.38
N ILE A 223 19.91 -14.99 -19.67
CA ILE A 223 19.25 -15.34 -20.94
C ILE A 223 19.85 -14.59 -22.12
N ALA A 224 20.21 -13.31 -21.96
CA ALA A 224 20.89 -12.53 -22.96
C ALA A 224 22.34 -12.98 -23.22
N GLY A 225 22.92 -13.82 -22.36
CA GLY A 225 24.31 -14.24 -22.44
C GLY A 225 25.32 -13.19 -21.94
N ASP A 226 24.85 -12.10 -21.35
CA ASP A 226 25.66 -11.01 -20.81
C ASP A 226 26.14 -11.32 -19.36
N VAL A 227 26.75 -12.48 -19.23
CA VAL A 227 27.31 -13.00 -17.99
C VAL A 227 28.56 -13.80 -18.24
N PRO A 228 29.50 -13.96 -17.28
CA PRO A 228 30.67 -14.84 -17.40
C PRO A 228 30.27 -16.27 -17.74
N GLU A 229 31.20 -17.00 -18.41
CA GLU A 229 30.99 -18.41 -18.83
C GLU A 229 30.53 -19.32 -17.68
N SER A 230 30.95 -19.04 -16.45
CA SER A 230 30.58 -19.80 -15.25
C SER A 230 29.08 -19.69 -14.90
N LEU A 231 28.40 -18.67 -15.40
CA LEU A 231 26.98 -18.39 -15.17
C LEU A 231 26.11 -18.61 -16.41
N LYS A 232 26.70 -18.75 -17.58
CA LYS A 232 25.98 -19.15 -18.78
C LYS A 232 25.33 -20.52 -18.58
N ASN A 233 24.15 -20.72 -19.07
CA ASN A 233 23.36 -21.95 -18.93
C ASN A 233 22.96 -22.32 -17.51
N LYS A 234 23.02 -21.36 -16.55
CA LYS A 234 22.43 -21.55 -15.23
C LYS A 234 20.95 -21.22 -15.27
N THR A 235 20.18 -21.89 -14.43
CA THR A 235 18.77 -21.61 -14.22
C THR A 235 18.60 -20.95 -12.85
N LEU A 236 17.88 -19.85 -12.79
CA LEU A 236 17.64 -19.09 -11.56
C LEU A 236 16.22 -19.35 -11.08
N TYR A 237 16.09 -19.97 -9.92
CA TYR A 237 14.81 -20.23 -9.25
C TYR A 237 14.62 -19.33 -8.05
N SER A 238 13.45 -18.71 -7.93
CA SER A 238 13.01 -18.03 -6.72
C SER A 238 12.21 -19.00 -5.86
N LEU A 239 12.61 -19.20 -4.61
CA LEU A 239 11.93 -20.08 -3.66
C LEU A 239 10.74 -19.36 -3.05
N ASP A 240 9.56 -19.96 -3.11
CA ASP A 240 8.35 -19.46 -2.48
C ASP A 240 8.20 -20.07 -1.08
N MET A 241 8.60 -19.32 -0.07
CA MET A 241 8.49 -19.73 1.33
C MET A 241 7.05 -19.88 1.78
N GLY A 242 6.14 -19.05 1.24
CA GLY A 242 4.71 -19.14 1.54
C GLY A 242 4.13 -20.49 1.12
N SER A 243 4.42 -20.93 -0.10
CA SER A 243 3.99 -22.22 -0.63
C SER A 243 4.60 -23.42 0.11
N LEU A 244 5.83 -23.29 0.63
CA LEU A 244 6.45 -24.34 1.44
C LEU A 244 5.77 -24.53 2.79
N ILE A 245 5.31 -23.45 3.41
CA ILE A 245 4.65 -23.45 4.73
C ILE A 245 3.16 -23.72 4.62
N ALA A 246 2.51 -23.27 3.55
CA ALA A 246 1.07 -23.42 3.36
C ALA A 246 0.65 -24.90 3.38
N GLY A 247 -0.34 -25.23 4.22
CA GLY A 247 -0.87 -26.58 4.36
C GLY A 247 0.03 -27.58 5.11
N ALA A 248 1.20 -27.19 5.60
CA ALA A 248 2.01 -28.03 6.48
C ALA A 248 1.38 -28.05 7.87
N LYS A 249 0.77 -29.17 8.25
CA LYS A 249 0.14 -29.36 9.57
C LYS A 249 1.16 -29.57 10.69
N TYR A 250 2.32 -30.10 10.35
CA TYR A 250 3.38 -30.46 11.28
C TYR A 250 4.73 -29.94 10.79
N ARG A 251 5.61 -29.64 11.73
CA ARG A 251 7.01 -29.18 11.48
C ARG A 251 7.77 -30.09 10.50
N GLY A 252 7.60 -31.40 10.60
CA GLY A 252 8.30 -32.37 9.76
C GLY A 252 7.96 -32.23 8.27
N GLU A 253 6.74 -31.84 7.92
CA GLU A 253 6.32 -31.70 6.51
C GLU A 253 7.04 -30.54 5.80
N PHE A 254 7.24 -29.40 6.48
CA PHE A 254 8.02 -28.31 5.95
C PHE A 254 9.49 -28.69 5.74
N GLU A 255 10.08 -29.34 6.75
CA GLU A 255 11.47 -29.79 6.66
C GLU A 255 11.67 -30.80 5.52
N GLU A 256 10.73 -31.71 5.30
CA GLU A 256 10.73 -32.66 4.18
C GLU A 256 10.61 -31.99 2.82
N ARG A 257 9.68 -31.02 2.66
CA ARG A 257 9.52 -30.23 1.44
C ARG A 257 10.78 -29.46 1.10
N LEU A 258 11.35 -28.73 2.07
CA LEU A 258 12.59 -27.99 1.89
C LEU A 258 13.75 -28.94 1.56
N LYS A 259 13.87 -30.07 2.23
CA LYS A 259 14.88 -31.09 1.95
C LYS A 259 14.73 -31.68 0.54
N ALA A 260 13.50 -31.88 0.06
CA ALA A 260 13.22 -32.33 -1.30
C ALA A 260 13.76 -31.29 -2.33
N VAL A 261 13.41 -30.00 -2.17
CA VAL A 261 13.92 -28.89 -3.01
C VAL A 261 15.44 -28.85 -3.00
N LEU A 262 16.06 -28.86 -1.82
CA LEU A 262 17.52 -28.83 -1.68
C LEU A 262 18.21 -30.03 -2.30
N THR A 263 17.61 -31.22 -2.20
CA THR A 263 18.12 -32.44 -2.82
C THR A 263 18.07 -32.36 -4.33
N GLU A 264 17.03 -31.79 -4.91
CA GLU A 264 16.88 -31.57 -6.35
C GLU A 264 17.94 -30.58 -6.86
N ILE A 265 18.18 -29.47 -6.11
CA ILE A 265 19.24 -28.50 -6.42
C ILE A 265 20.62 -29.16 -6.38
N SER A 266 20.93 -29.94 -5.35
CA SER A 266 22.22 -30.64 -5.22
C SER A 266 22.50 -31.57 -6.41
N LYS A 267 21.47 -32.28 -6.89
CA LYS A 267 21.55 -33.18 -8.06
C LYS A 267 21.79 -32.45 -9.38
N SER A 268 21.49 -31.16 -9.44
CA SER A 268 21.71 -30.34 -10.65
C SER A 268 23.20 -30.02 -10.91
N GLU A 269 24.12 -30.45 -10.04
CA GLU A 269 25.55 -30.21 -10.14
C GLU A 269 25.91 -28.73 -10.31
N GLY A 270 25.20 -27.88 -9.56
CA GLY A 270 25.39 -26.44 -9.55
C GLY A 270 24.86 -25.70 -10.80
N ARG A 271 23.99 -26.31 -11.59
CA ARG A 271 23.31 -25.64 -12.69
C ARG A 271 22.20 -24.70 -12.22
N ILE A 272 21.69 -24.92 -11.02
CA ILE A 272 20.61 -24.14 -10.42
C ILE A 272 21.20 -23.11 -9.46
N LEU A 273 20.76 -21.85 -9.59
CA LEU A 273 20.95 -20.78 -8.64
C LEU A 273 19.63 -20.59 -7.89
N LEU A 274 19.68 -20.57 -6.57
CA LEU A 274 18.50 -20.38 -5.74
C LEU A 274 18.42 -18.95 -5.22
N PHE A 275 17.31 -18.28 -5.43
CA PHE A 275 16.99 -17.02 -4.78
C PHE A 275 16.03 -17.26 -3.62
N ILE A 276 16.32 -16.71 -2.47
CA ILE A 276 15.48 -16.75 -1.28
C ILE A 276 15.23 -15.31 -0.85
N ASP A 277 14.01 -14.83 -1.10
CA ASP A 277 13.57 -13.57 -0.54
C ASP A 277 13.30 -13.74 0.96
N GLU A 278 13.47 -12.66 1.72
CA GLU A 278 13.37 -12.71 3.18
C GLU A 278 14.13 -13.88 3.81
N ILE A 279 15.40 -14.08 3.42
CA ILE A 279 16.22 -15.22 3.87
C ILE A 279 16.26 -15.38 5.39
N HIS A 280 16.02 -14.32 6.14
CA HIS A 280 15.92 -14.34 7.59
C HIS A 280 14.78 -15.24 8.10
N THR A 281 13.72 -15.46 7.33
CA THR A 281 12.61 -16.36 7.68
C THR A 281 13.05 -17.81 7.74
N VAL A 282 14.03 -18.18 6.92
CA VAL A 282 14.60 -19.53 6.89
C VAL A 282 15.66 -19.72 7.99
N VAL A 283 16.40 -18.64 8.30
CA VAL A 283 17.53 -18.66 9.23
C VAL A 283 17.10 -18.35 10.66
N GLY A 284 16.12 -17.49 10.85
CA GLY A 284 15.68 -16.97 12.16
C GLY A 284 14.56 -17.74 12.83
N ALA A 285 14.02 -18.72 12.18
CA ALA A 285 12.88 -19.51 12.67
C ALA A 285 13.16 -20.37 13.92
N GLY A 286 14.35 -20.26 14.55
CA GLY A 286 14.77 -21.04 15.71
C GLY A 286 14.77 -20.35 17.08
N ALA A 287 14.40 -19.06 17.18
CA ALA A 287 14.58 -18.27 18.40
C ALA A 287 13.43 -18.33 19.42
N SER A 288 12.28 -18.89 19.09
CA SER A 288 11.19 -19.16 20.03
C SER A 288 10.93 -20.65 20.15
N GLU A 289 10.62 -21.14 21.37
CA GLU A 289 10.27 -22.54 21.62
C GLU A 289 9.17 -23.00 20.62
N GLY A 290 9.56 -23.82 19.65
CA GLY A 290 8.66 -24.37 18.63
C GLY A 290 8.83 -23.83 17.21
N SER A 291 9.73 -22.90 16.92
CA SER A 291 9.94 -22.38 15.57
C SER A 291 10.87 -23.27 14.72
N MET A 292 10.67 -23.22 13.39
CA MET A 292 11.34 -24.08 12.40
C MET A 292 12.78 -23.61 12.15
N ASP A 293 13.79 -24.41 12.46
CA ASP A 293 15.20 -24.09 12.17
C ASP A 293 15.65 -24.76 10.86
N ALA A 294 15.28 -24.17 9.74
CA ALA A 294 15.73 -24.63 8.42
C ALA A 294 17.20 -24.33 8.12
N SER A 295 17.85 -23.51 8.95
CA SER A 295 19.27 -23.16 8.78
C SER A 295 20.18 -24.38 8.87
N ASN A 296 19.81 -25.36 9.67
CA ASN A 296 20.56 -26.59 9.80
C ASN A 296 20.59 -27.46 8.54
N LEU A 297 19.62 -27.31 7.65
CA LEU A 297 19.57 -27.96 6.34
C LEU A 297 20.43 -27.20 5.31
N LEU A 298 20.44 -25.85 5.36
CA LEU A 298 21.19 -25.01 4.42
C LEU A 298 22.70 -24.99 4.72
N LYS A 299 23.09 -24.87 5.99
CA LYS A 299 24.51 -24.73 6.42
C LYS A 299 25.45 -25.79 5.83
N PRO A 300 25.14 -27.09 5.85
CA PRO A 300 26.01 -28.12 5.28
C PRO A 300 26.18 -27.97 3.78
N MET A 301 25.13 -27.65 3.04
CA MET A 301 25.14 -27.53 1.58
C MET A 301 25.91 -26.27 1.12
N LEU A 302 25.71 -25.14 1.82
CA LEU A 302 26.49 -23.92 1.62
C LEU A 302 27.99 -24.16 1.95
N ALA A 303 28.27 -24.96 2.97
CA ALA A 303 29.63 -25.30 3.35
C ALA A 303 30.36 -26.13 2.31
N ARG A 304 29.68 -27.09 1.69
CA ARG A 304 30.22 -27.94 0.64
C ARG A 304 30.20 -27.31 -0.76
N GLY A 305 29.56 -26.14 -0.92
CA GLY A 305 29.41 -25.48 -2.20
C GLY A 305 28.38 -26.16 -3.15
N GLU A 306 27.58 -27.07 -2.60
CA GLU A 306 26.51 -27.77 -3.32
C GLU A 306 25.30 -26.84 -3.63
N LEU A 307 25.12 -25.83 -2.79
CA LEU A 307 24.09 -24.82 -2.95
C LEU A 307 24.73 -23.47 -3.28
N ARG A 308 24.30 -22.84 -4.37
CA ARG A 308 24.55 -21.43 -4.68
C ARG A 308 23.27 -20.65 -4.46
N CYS A 309 23.32 -19.72 -3.51
CA CYS A 309 22.14 -18.99 -3.05
C CYS A 309 22.37 -17.49 -3.12
N ILE A 310 21.33 -16.79 -3.58
CA ILE A 310 21.20 -15.33 -3.46
C ILE A 310 20.15 -15.10 -2.38
N GLY A 311 20.48 -14.39 -1.33
CA GLY A 311 19.52 -14.00 -0.29
C GLY A 311 19.10 -12.55 -0.44
N ALA A 312 17.91 -12.20 0.03
CA ALA A 312 17.50 -10.81 0.22
C ALA A 312 16.96 -10.64 1.65
N THR A 313 17.27 -9.51 2.29
CA THR A 313 16.80 -9.20 3.65
C THR A 313 16.98 -7.70 3.96
N THR A 314 16.49 -7.25 5.10
CA THR A 314 16.77 -5.90 5.63
C THR A 314 18.06 -5.87 6.44
N LEU A 315 18.61 -4.67 6.68
CA LEU A 315 19.84 -4.52 7.48
C LEU A 315 19.66 -5.03 8.91
N ASN A 316 18.54 -4.71 9.54
CA ASN A 316 18.24 -5.14 10.91
C ASN A 316 18.15 -6.66 11.04
N GLU A 317 17.51 -7.30 10.07
CA GLU A 317 17.37 -8.76 10.04
C GLU A 317 18.67 -9.46 9.70
N TYR A 318 19.47 -8.88 8.81
CA TYR A 318 20.81 -9.37 8.51
C TYR A 318 21.68 -9.42 9.77
N GLN A 319 21.74 -8.30 10.51
CA GLN A 319 22.49 -8.21 11.76
C GLN A 319 21.98 -9.17 12.84
N LYS A 320 20.66 -9.32 12.92
CA LYS A 320 20.03 -10.16 13.95
C LYS A 320 20.20 -11.65 13.71
N TYR A 321 20.12 -12.11 12.45
CA TYR A 321 19.99 -13.53 12.12
C TYR A 321 21.19 -14.09 11.35
N ILE A 322 21.85 -13.32 10.48
CA ILE A 322 22.95 -13.81 9.64
C ILE A 322 24.31 -13.47 10.22
N GLU A 323 24.54 -12.23 10.62
CA GLU A 323 25.81 -11.76 11.16
C GLU A 323 26.16 -12.41 12.50
N LYS A 324 25.15 -12.72 13.33
CA LYS A 324 25.36 -13.43 14.60
C LYS A 324 25.70 -14.91 14.43
N ASP A 325 25.43 -15.50 13.28
CA ASP A 325 25.78 -16.90 12.99
C ASP A 325 27.06 -16.98 12.19
N ALA A 326 28.18 -17.30 12.88
CA ALA A 326 29.52 -17.38 12.29
C ALA A 326 29.64 -18.35 11.10
N ALA A 327 28.74 -19.34 10.97
CA ALA A 327 28.74 -20.27 9.85
C ALA A 327 28.14 -19.64 8.60
N LEU A 328 27.08 -18.83 8.75
CA LEU A 328 26.41 -18.10 7.65
C LEU A 328 27.21 -16.87 7.24
N GLU A 329 27.73 -16.07 8.20
CA GLU A 329 28.54 -14.89 7.94
C GLU A 329 29.77 -15.19 7.05
N ARG A 330 30.40 -16.34 7.27
CA ARG A 330 31.54 -16.79 6.45
C ARG A 330 31.15 -17.26 5.06
N ARG A 331 29.88 -17.45 4.76
CA ARG A 331 29.37 -17.99 3.49
C ARG A 331 28.65 -16.96 2.63
N PHE A 332 28.02 -16.01 3.27
CA PHE A 332 27.35 -14.93 2.59
C PHE A 332 28.23 -13.68 2.45
N GLN A 333 28.04 -12.97 1.35
CA GLN A 333 28.69 -11.69 1.08
C GLN A 333 27.65 -10.61 0.91
N PRO A 334 27.65 -9.55 1.75
CA PRO A 334 26.67 -8.48 1.64
C PRO A 334 26.82 -7.66 0.37
N VAL A 335 25.70 -7.29 -0.23
CA VAL A 335 25.53 -6.30 -1.29
C VAL A 335 24.49 -5.30 -0.80
N MET A 336 24.94 -4.08 -0.52
CA MET A 336 24.03 -3.02 -0.09
C MET A 336 23.17 -2.55 -1.26
N VAL A 337 21.88 -2.38 -1.01
CA VAL A 337 20.89 -1.91 -1.97
C VAL A 337 20.20 -0.72 -1.37
N ASP A 338 20.68 0.46 -1.72
CA ASP A 338 20.13 1.71 -1.27
C ASP A 338 18.90 2.11 -2.10
N GLN A 339 18.06 2.99 -1.54
CA GLN A 339 16.97 3.55 -2.33
C GLN A 339 17.53 4.39 -3.49
N PRO A 340 16.92 4.30 -4.69
CA PRO A 340 17.34 5.11 -5.83
C PRO A 340 17.05 6.60 -5.58
N SER A 341 17.75 7.46 -6.31
CA SER A 341 17.44 8.89 -6.34
C SER A 341 16.08 9.15 -6.98
N VAL A 342 15.56 10.37 -6.81
CA VAL A 342 14.33 10.81 -7.49
C VAL A 342 14.49 10.72 -9.02
N GLU A 343 15.65 11.09 -9.55
CA GLU A 343 15.96 11.05 -10.99
C GLU A 343 16.00 9.60 -11.53
N ASP A 344 16.65 8.69 -10.80
CA ASP A 344 16.65 7.28 -11.14
C ASP A 344 15.25 6.69 -11.08
N THR A 345 14.47 7.07 -10.08
CA THR A 345 13.07 6.63 -9.93
C THR A 345 12.21 7.08 -11.11
N ILE A 346 12.37 8.32 -11.59
CA ILE A 346 11.67 8.80 -12.79
C ILE A 346 12.03 7.92 -14.00
N THR A 347 13.30 7.55 -14.13
CA THR A 347 13.77 6.68 -15.21
C THR A 347 13.17 5.28 -15.11
N ILE A 348 13.10 4.73 -13.88
CA ILE A 348 12.43 3.44 -13.61
C ILE A 348 10.95 3.51 -13.99
N LEU A 349 10.23 4.54 -13.55
CA LEU A 349 8.81 4.72 -13.88
C LEU A 349 8.58 4.83 -15.40
N ARG A 350 9.44 5.56 -16.11
CA ARG A 350 9.39 5.64 -17.59
C ARG A 350 9.56 4.28 -18.25
N GLY A 351 10.44 3.44 -17.72
CA GLY A 351 10.64 2.07 -18.21
C GLY A 351 9.48 1.12 -17.95
N LEU A 352 8.72 1.37 -16.86
CA LEU A 352 7.55 0.57 -16.50
C LEU A 352 6.25 1.10 -17.14
N LYS A 353 6.25 2.32 -17.67
CA LYS A 353 5.08 3.04 -18.19
C LYS A 353 4.21 2.20 -19.12
N GLU A 354 4.79 1.65 -20.18
CA GLU A 354 4.02 0.89 -21.19
C GLU A 354 3.28 -0.29 -20.58
N ARG A 355 3.87 -0.99 -19.61
CA ARG A 355 3.25 -2.13 -18.94
C ARG A 355 2.05 -1.73 -18.09
N TYR A 356 2.17 -0.62 -17.33
CA TYR A 356 1.06 -0.09 -16.56
C TYR A 356 -0.05 0.44 -17.47
N GLU A 357 0.29 1.12 -18.55
CA GLU A 357 -0.68 1.58 -19.57
C GLU A 357 -1.46 0.41 -20.19
N VAL A 358 -0.79 -0.69 -20.52
CA VAL A 358 -1.43 -1.89 -21.07
C VAL A 358 -2.29 -2.58 -20.00
N HIS A 359 -1.78 -2.68 -18.76
CA HIS A 359 -2.51 -3.36 -17.68
C HIS A 359 -3.81 -2.65 -17.31
N HIS A 360 -3.74 -1.32 -17.12
CA HIS A 360 -4.91 -0.53 -16.71
C HIS A 360 -5.74 -0.03 -17.89
N GLY A 361 -5.17 0.00 -19.09
CA GLY A 361 -5.83 0.52 -20.29
C GLY A 361 -5.97 2.04 -20.29
N VAL A 362 -5.16 2.77 -19.54
CA VAL A 362 -5.16 4.22 -19.46
C VAL A 362 -3.80 4.77 -19.91
N ARG A 363 -3.75 6.00 -20.36
CA ARG A 363 -2.50 6.67 -20.70
C ARG A 363 -1.92 7.36 -19.47
N ILE A 364 -0.60 7.27 -19.28
CA ILE A 364 0.11 7.92 -18.18
C ILE A 364 1.00 9.02 -18.76
N ARG A 365 0.76 10.26 -18.35
CA ARG A 365 1.60 11.39 -18.80
C ARG A 365 2.97 11.37 -18.13
N ASP A 366 3.99 11.92 -18.80
CA ASP A 366 5.34 12.01 -18.24
C ASP A 366 5.37 12.86 -16.94
N ASN A 367 4.58 13.94 -16.89
CA ASN A 367 4.47 14.77 -15.71
C ASN A 367 3.88 14.02 -14.50
N ALA A 368 3.00 13.03 -14.73
CA ALA A 368 2.50 12.16 -13.65
C ALA A 368 3.61 11.30 -13.05
N MET A 369 4.52 10.77 -13.86
CA MET A 369 5.65 9.99 -13.37
C MET A 369 6.66 10.85 -12.60
N VAL A 370 6.94 12.05 -13.11
CA VAL A 370 7.77 13.03 -12.39
C VAL A 370 7.11 13.40 -11.06
N ALA A 371 5.81 13.69 -11.06
CA ALA A 371 5.05 13.98 -9.86
C ALA A 371 5.06 12.82 -8.87
N ALA A 372 4.87 11.57 -9.33
CA ALA A 372 4.90 10.39 -8.47
C ALA A 372 6.24 10.23 -7.75
N ALA A 373 7.36 10.40 -8.45
CA ALA A 373 8.68 10.34 -7.84
C ALA A 373 8.92 11.47 -6.84
N VAL A 374 8.65 12.73 -7.25
CA VAL A 374 8.91 13.92 -6.41
C VAL A 374 7.96 13.98 -5.22
N LEU A 375 6.66 13.79 -5.43
CA LEU A 375 5.67 13.89 -4.35
C LEU A 375 5.79 12.73 -3.36
N SER A 376 6.09 11.51 -3.84
CA SER A 376 6.29 10.39 -2.93
C SER A 376 7.54 10.58 -2.06
N ASP A 377 8.63 11.08 -2.63
CA ASP A 377 9.86 11.34 -1.88
C ASP A 377 9.63 12.41 -0.81
N ARG A 378 8.92 13.47 -1.18
CA ARG A 378 8.64 14.60 -0.31
C ARG A 378 7.60 14.33 0.77
N TYR A 379 6.52 13.59 0.45
CA TYR A 379 5.33 13.49 1.30
C TYR A 379 5.13 12.13 1.96
N ILE A 380 5.76 11.06 1.45
CA ILE A 380 5.64 9.71 2.01
C ILE A 380 6.98 9.30 2.62
N SER A 381 7.10 9.42 3.94
CA SER A 381 8.35 9.18 4.67
C SER A 381 8.49 7.78 5.26
N ASP A 382 7.43 7.01 5.32
CA ASP A 382 7.39 5.66 5.92
C ASP A 382 7.66 4.53 4.91
N ARG A 383 7.85 4.87 3.63
CA ARG A 383 8.16 3.96 2.54
C ARG A 383 9.34 4.47 1.71
N PHE A 384 9.96 3.59 0.95
CA PHE A 384 11.16 3.87 0.17
C PHE A 384 10.89 3.92 -1.33
N LEU A 385 11.71 4.69 -2.06
CA LEU A 385 11.74 4.65 -3.51
C LEU A 385 12.38 3.33 -4.01
N PRO A 386 11.98 2.81 -5.16
CA PRO A 386 10.98 3.31 -6.09
C PRO A 386 9.54 2.87 -5.78
N ASP A 387 9.34 1.93 -4.86
CA ASP A 387 8.08 1.24 -4.57
C ASP A 387 6.92 2.21 -4.32
N LYS A 388 7.12 3.19 -3.41
CA LYS A 388 6.09 4.20 -3.11
C LYS A 388 5.67 5.03 -4.33
N ALA A 389 6.58 5.28 -5.28
CA ALA A 389 6.27 6.02 -6.50
C ALA A 389 5.55 5.14 -7.54
N ILE A 390 5.93 3.87 -7.63
CA ILE A 390 5.25 2.87 -8.45
C ILE A 390 3.81 2.68 -7.98
N ASP A 391 3.61 2.49 -6.68
CA ASP A 391 2.29 2.31 -6.08
C ASP A 391 1.37 3.52 -6.34
N LEU A 392 1.90 4.76 -6.31
CA LEU A 392 1.12 5.95 -6.65
C LEU A 392 0.63 5.93 -8.10
N VAL A 393 1.49 5.54 -9.03
CA VAL A 393 1.13 5.43 -10.44
C VAL A 393 0.11 4.33 -10.65
N ASP A 394 0.30 3.18 -10.01
CA ASP A 394 -0.61 2.03 -10.08
C ASP A 394 -2.00 2.38 -9.54
N GLU A 395 -2.08 2.99 -8.34
CA GLU A 395 -3.35 3.39 -7.74
C GLU A 395 -4.05 4.50 -8.55
N ALA A 396 -3.32 5.49 -9.05
CA ALA A 396 -3.90 6.54 -9.89
C ALA A 396 -4.46 5.98 -11.19
N ALA A 397 -3.74 5.05 -11.82
CA ALA A 397 -4.19 4.37 -13.04
C ALA A 397 -5.40 3.46 -12.76
N ALA A 398 -5.39 2.71 -11.67
CA ALA A 398 -6.50 1.86 -11.24
C ALA A 398 -7.76 2.70 -10.92
N LYS A 399 -7.60 3.86 -10.26
CA LYS A 399 -8.66 4.80 -9.97
C LYS A 399 -9.29 5.31 -11.26
N LEU A 400 -8.48 5.81 -12.18
CA LEU A 400 -8.95 6.33 -13.47
C LEU A 400 -9.68 5.25 -14.29
N ARG A 401 -9.14 4.04 -14.33
CA ARG A 401 -9.83 2.90 -14.94
C ARG A 401 -11.20 2.66 -14.32
N THR A 402 -11.28 2.68 -12.99
CA THR A 402 -12.56 2.49 -12.28
C THR A 402 -13.55 3.62 -12.63
N GLU A 403 -13.07 4.87 -12.74
CA GLU A 403 -13.89 6.01 -13.15
C GLU A 403 -14.41 5.87 -14.59
N ILE A 404 -13.60 5.32 -15.51
CA ILE A 404 -14.01 5.02 -16.90
C ILE A 404 -15.04 3.89 -16.94
N GLU A 405 -14.87 2.85 -16.13
CA GLU A 405 -15.76 1.69 -16.09
C GLU A 405 -17.05 1.96 -15.31
N SER A 406 -17.03 2.88 -14.35
CA SER A 406 -18.17 3.26 -13.50
C SER A 406 -18.94 4.45 -14.09
N MET A 407 -20.13 4.68 -13.53
CA MET A 407 -20.97 5.81 -13.91
C MET A 407 -20.34 7.14 -13.47
N PRO A 408 -20.27 8.16 -14.35
CA PRO A 408 -19.76 9.48 -13.98
C PRO A 408 -20.62 10.16 -12.92
N ALA A 409 -19.98 10.92 -12.01
CA ALA A 409 -20.66 11.60 -10.92
C ALA A 409 -21.84 12.50 -11.35
N PRO A 410 -21.76 13.28 -12.44
CA PRO A 410 -22.90 14.08 -12.90
C PRO A 410 -24.12 13.23 -13.26
N LEU A 411 -23.92 12.07 -13.88
CA LEU A 411 -25.00 11.16 -14.25
C LEU A 411 -25.61 10.48 -13.02
N ASP A 412 -24.78 10.11 -12.05
CA ASP A 412 -25.21 9.52 -10.79
C ASP A 412 -26.02 10.51 -9.95
N GLU A 413 -25.62 11.77 -9.87
CA GLU A 413 -26.37 12.85 -9.20
C GLU A 413 -27.76 13.06 -9.82
N ILE A 414 -27.86 13.07 -11.15
CA ILE A 414 -29.15 13.20 -11.83
C ILE A 414 -30.02 11.99 -11.54
N ARG A 415 -29.50 10.78 -11.56
CA ARG A 415 -30.25 9.56 -11.20
C ARG A 415 -30.75 9.61 -9.75
N HIS A 416 -29.91 10.06 -8.83
CA HIS A 416 -30.33 10.22 -7.44
C HIS A 416 -31.45 11.26 -7.29
N LYS A 417 -31.38 12.39 -8.02
CA LYS A 417 -32.47 13.40 -8.04
C LYS A 417 -33.75 12.83 -8.62
N ILE A 418 -33.67 12.10 -9.75
CA ILE A 418 -34.82 11.44 -10.35
C ILE A 418 -35.46 10.46 -9.36
N MET A 419 -34.65 9.63 -8.69
CA MET A 419 -35.11 8.67 -7.69
C MET A 419 -35.83 9.38 -6.51
N GLN A 420 -35.29 10.49 -6.02
CA GLN A 420 -35.90 11.28 -4.97
C GLN A 420 -37.28 11.82 -5.41
N LEU A 421 -37.36 12.36 -6.63
CA LEU A 421 -38.63 12.85 -7.20
C LEU A 421 -39.62 11.70 -7.42
N GLU A 422 -39.19 10.51 -7.78
CA GLU A 422 -40.04 9.33 -7.90
C GLU A 422 -40.67 8.90 -6.55
N ILE A 423 -39.86 8.94 -5.49
CA ILE A 423 -40.37 8.66 -4.15
C ILE A 423 -41.37 9.72 -3.71
N GLU A 424 -41.08 11.01 -3.96
CA GLU A 424 -42.02 12.12 -3.66
C GLU A 424 -43.32 12.01 -4.49
N GLU A 425 -43.21 11.71 -5.78
CA GLU A 425 -44.35 11.47 -6.68
C GLU A 425 -45.25 10.32 -6.17
N GLN A 426 -44.64 9.19 -5.77
CA GLN A 426 -45.40 8.06 -5.20
C GLN A 426 -46.13 8.42 -3.89
N SER A 427 -45.51 9.29 -3.08
CA SER A 427 -46.13 9.75 -1.84
C SER A 427 -47.31 10.69 -2.11
N LEU A 428 -47.12 11.70 -2.96
CA LEU A 428 -48.13 12.70 -3.29
C LEU A 428 -49.32 12.15 -4.09
N ASN A 429 -49.09 11.10 -4.89
CA ASN A 429 -50.18 10.41 -5.61
C ASN A 429 -51.24 9.77 -4.68
N LYS A 430 -50.96 9.62 -3.40
CA LYS A 430 -51.91 9.09 -2.41
C LYS A 430 -52.69 10.20 -1.73
N GLU A 431 -52.32 11.46 -1.94
CA GLU A 431 -53.02 12.61 -1.35
C GLU A 431 -53.99 13.24 -2.34
N THR A 432 -55.05 13.88 -1.84
CA THR A 432 -56.15 14.40 -2.67
C THR A 432 -56.33 15.93 -2.62
N ASP A 433 -55.57 16.60 -1.78
CA ASP A 433 -55.57 18.04 -1.61
C ASP A 433 -55.02 18.81 -2.82
N GLU A 434 -55.42 20.08 -3.00
CA GLU A 434 -55.11 20.90 -4.18
C GLU A 434 -53.61 21.30 -4.22
N ALA A 435 -52.99 21.53 -3.05
CA ALA A 435 -51.58 21.84 -2.91
C ALA A 435 -50.68 20.67 -3.34
N SER A 436 -51.03 19.44 -2.97
CA SER A 436 -50.35 18.22 -3.38
C SER A 436 -50.45 17.99 -4.89
N LYS A 437 -51.54 18.33 -5.53
CA LYS A 437 -51.69 18.24 -6.99
C LYS A 437 -50.83 19.27 -7.74
N GLU A 438 -50.76 20.52 -7.25
CA GLU A 438 -49.85 21.52 -7.85
C GLU A 438 -48.39 21.12 -7.71
N ARG A 439 -48.03 20.60 -6.55
CA ARG A 439 -46.67 20.07 -6.29
C ARG A 439 -46.33 18.90 -7.20
N LEU A 440 -47.26 17.97 -7.38
CA LEU A 440 -47.12 16.80 -8.24
C LEU A 440 -46.92 17.20 -9.71
N ALA A 441 -47.63 18.21 -10.20
CA ALA A 441 -47.47 18.73 -11.57
C ALA A 441 -46.03 19.27 -11.79
N LYS A 442 -45.50 20.05 -10.82
CA LYS A 442 -44.13 20.55 -10.86
C LYS A 442 -43.10 19.43 -10.81
N ILE A 443 -43.33 18.39 -10.00
CA ILE A 443 -42.42 17.22 -9.90
C ILE A 443 -42.39 16.49 -11.24
N VAL A 444 -43.54 16.28 -11.88
CA VAL A 444 -43.59 15.56 -13.16
C VAL A 444 -42.86 16.33 -14.26
N ASP A 445 -42.97 17.66 -14.31
CA ASP A 445 -42.24 18.47 -15.28
C ASP A 445 -40.71 18.46 -15.01
N ASN A 446 -40.29 18.70 -13.77
CA ASN A 446 -38.86 18.61 -13.39
C ASN A 446 -38.27 17.21 -13.68
N LYS A 447 -39.05 16.16 -13.43
CA LYS A 447 -38.62 14.78 -13.72
C LYS A 447 -38.42 14.57 -15.21
N LYS A 448 -39.29 15.10 -16.07
CA LYS A 448 -39.11 15.00 -17.53
C LYS A 448 -37.87 15.72 -18.03
N GLU A 449 -37.59 16.91 -17.49
CA GLU A 449 -36.35 17.64 -17.81
C GLU A 449 -35.09 16.85 -17.42
N LEU A 450 -35.05 16.38 -16.17
CA LEU A 450 -33.91 15.56 -15.68
C LEU A 450 -33.77 14.23 -16.43
N GLN A 451 -34.85 13.57 -16.82
CA GLN A 451 -34.81 12.37 -17.67
C GLN A 451 -34.30 12.63 -19.08
N ALA A 452 -34.57 13.82 -19.66
CA ALA A 452 -34.02 14.21 -20.93
C ALA A 452 -32.51 14.46 -20.83
N GLU A 453 -32.07 15.14 -19.78
CA GLU A 453 -30.65 15.38 -19.46
C GLU A 453 -29.91 14.05 -19.16
N GLU A 454 -30.53 13.15 -18.39
CA GLU A 454 -29.97 11.80 -18.15
C GLU A 454 -29.70 11.05 -19.45
N LYS A 455 -30.67 11.05 -20.38
CA LYS A 455 -30.55 10.37 -21.67
C LYS A 455 -29.43 10.96 -22.53
N GLU A 456 -29.27 12.26 -22.54
CA GLU A 456 -28.20 12.94 -23.27
C GLU A 456 -26.83 12.59 -22.69
N LEU A 457 -26.67 12.72 -21.38
CA LEU A 457 -25.43 12.37 -20.69
C LEU A 457 -25.10 10.88 -20.79
N GLN A 458 -26.10 10.01 -20.71
CA GLN A 458 -25.93 8.56 -20.88
C GLN A 458 -25.42 8.24 -22.29
N ALA A 459 -26.01 8.84 -23.33
CA ALA A 459 -25.59 8.61 -24.71
C ALA A 459 -24.15 9.10 -24.97
N ARG A 460 -23.78 10.24 -24.38
CA ARG A 460 -22.40 10.76 -24.44
C ARG A 460 -21.43 9.84 -23.75
N TRP A 461 -21.75 9.43 -22.51
CA TRP A 461 -20.91 8.50 -21.74
C TRP A 461 -20.71 7.16 -22.47
N ASP A 462 -21.79 6.58 -23.01
CA ASP A 462 -21.71 5.33 -23.76
C ASP A 462 -20.80 5.45 -25.02
N LYS A 463 -20.88 6.59 -25.73
CA LYS A 463 -20.03 6.87 -26.89
C LYS A 463 -18.55 6.99 -26.48
N GLU A 464 -18.25 7.78 -25.45
CA GLU A 464 -16.88 7.98 -24.94
C GLU A 464 -16.30 6.66 -24.41
N LYS A 465 -17.08 5.91 -23.61
CA LYS A 465 -16.68 4.60 -23.09
C LYS A 465 -16.35 3.60 -24.19
N GLN A 466 -17.17 3.53 -25.25
CA GLN A 466 -16.88 2.63 -26.39
C GLN A 466 -15.62 3.03 -27.14
N ALA A 467 -15.37 4.32 -27.32
CA ALA A 467 -14.15 4.81 -27.97
C ALA A 467 -12.89 4.44 -27.17
N ILE A 468 -12.93 4.63 -25.84
CA ILE A 468 -11.84 4.27 -24.93
C ILE A 468 -11.59 2.75 -24.94
N LEU A 469 -12.64 1.94 -24.83
CA LEU A 469 -12.51 0.48 -24.87
C LEU A 469 -11.90 -0.03 -26.18
N ARG A 470 -12.26 0.61 -27.30
CA ARG A 470 -11.67 0.28 -28.61
C ARG A 470 -10.19 0.62 -28.67
N THR A 471 -9.79 1.79 -28.17
CA THR A 471 -8.38 2.18 -28.07
C THR A 471 -7.59 1.22 -27.21
N GLN A 472 -8.16 0.77 -26.08
CA GLN A 472 -7.54 -0.25 -25.21
C GLN A 472 -7.36 -1.60 -25.91
N ALA A 473 -8.36 -2.05 -26.65
CA ALA A 473 -8.25 -3.29 -27.43
C ALA A 473 -7.12 -3.22 -28.46
N LEU A 474 -7.00 -2.12 -29.18
CA LEU A 474 -5.91 -1.90 -30.15
C LEU A 474 -4.52 -1.88 -29.49
N LYS A 475 -4.38 -1.26 -28.31
CA LYS A 475 -3.12 -1.26 -27.55
C LYS A 475 -2.71 -2.68 -27.11
N ARG A 476 -3.66 -3.50 -26.64
CA ARG A 476 -3.41 -4.90 -26.27
C ARG A 476 -2.98 -5.73 -27.47
N GLU A 477 -3.67 -5.59 -28.61
CA GLU A 477 -3.30 -6.29 -29.84
C GLU A 477 -1.89 -5.89 -30.33
N LEU A 478 -1.54 -4.61 -30.19
CA LEU A 478 -0.22 -4.10 -30.55
C LEU A 478 0.88 -4.71 -29.66
N ASP A 479 0.64 -4.83 -28.38
CA ASP A 479 1.56 -5.45 -27.43
C ASP A 479 1.73 -6.96 -27.70
N ASP A 480 0.63 -7.66 -27.93
CA ASP A 480 0.66 -9.07 -28.34
C ASP A 480 1.46 -9.29 -29.63
N VAL A 481 1.30 -8.42 -30.63
CA VAL A 481 2.06 -8.48 -31.89
C VAL A 481 3.55 -8.20 -31.66
N ARG A 482 3.91 -7.24 -30.79
CA ARG A 482 5.31 -7.00 -30.39
C ARG A 482 5.93 -8.23 -29.72
N HIS A 483 5.23 -8.85 -28.79
CA HIS A 483 5.69 -10.07 -28.13
C HIS A 483 5.86 -11.25 -29.11
N GLN A 484 4.93 -11.40 -30.05
CA GLN A 484 5.05 -12.42 -31.09
C GLN A 484 6.24 -12.15 -32.01
N MET A 485 6.51 -10.90 -32.37
CA MET A 485 7.65 -10.48 -33.16
C MET A 485 8.97 -10.80 -32.45
N GLU A 486 9.11 -10.38 -31.17
CA GLU A 486 10.30 -10.68 -30.38
C GLU A 486 10.53 -12.19 -30.22
N LYS A 487 9.46 -12.96 -30.04
CA LYS A 487 9.54 -14.42 -29.96
C LYS A 487 10.02 -15.01 -31.30
N ALA A 488 9.48 -14.55 -32.44
CA ALA A 488 9.88 -15.00 -33.74
C ALA A 488 11.37 -14.62 -34.07
N GLU A 489 11.83 -13.42 -33.66
CA GLU A 489 13.24 -13.03 -33.78
C GLU A 489 14.16 -13.94 -32.95
N ARG A 490 13.78 -14.29 -31.72
CA ARG A 490 14.56 -15.22 -30.85
C ARG A 490 14.57 -16.66 -31.38
N GLU A 491 13.50 -17.10 -32.06
CA GLU A 491 13.39 -18.42 -32.70
C GLU A 491 14.00 -18.47 -34.12
N TYR A 492 14.60 -17.33 -34.58
CA TYR A 492 15.15 -17.15 -35.90
C TYR A 492 14.12 -17.36 -37.05
N ASP A 493 12.82 -17.21 -36.76
CA ASP A 493 11.78 -17.19 -37.79
C ASP A 493 11.67 -15.77 -38.40
N LEU A 494 12.65 -15.43 -39.23
CA LEU A 494 12.76 -14.11 -39.85
C LEU A 494 11.58 -13.80 -40.77
N THR A 495 10.89 -14.80 -41.29
CA THR A 495 9.76 -14.63 -42.19
C THR A 495 8.57 -14.08 -41.39
N LYS A 496 8.25 -14.73 -40.30
CA LYS A 496 7.16 -14.32 -39.39
C LYS A 496 7.48 -12.99 -38.71
N ALA A 497 8.73 -12.79 -38.30
CA ALA A 497 9.17 -11.52 -37.72
C ALA A 497 9.00 -10.35 -38.70
N SER A 498 9.35 -10.55 -39.98
CA SER A 498 9.19 -9.54 -41.05
C SER A 498 7.72 -9.26 -41.36
N GLU A 499 6.86 -10.28 -41.41
CA GLU A 499 5.42 -10.11 -41.61
C GLU A 499 4.77 -9.29 -40.51
N LEU A 500 5.11 -9.59 -39.25
CA LEU A 500 4.62 -8.83 -38.10
C LEU A 500 5.15 -7.40 -38.07
N LYS A 501 6.44 -7.20 -38.35
CA LYS A 501 7.13 -5.92 -38.28
C LYS A 501 6.71 -4.93 -39.38
N TYR A 502 6.56 -5.40 -40.59
CA TYR A 502 6.28 -4.54 -41.75
C TYR A 502 4.83 -4.61 -42.23
N GLY A 503 4.05 -5.59 -41.78
CA GLY A 503 2.63 -5.73 -42.10
C GLY A 503 1.73 -5.28 -40.94
N LYS A 504 1.61 -6.13 -39.95
CA LYS A 504 0.59 -5.99 -38.88
C LYS A 504 0.84 -4.83 -37.93
N LEU A 505 2.11 -4.61 -37.52
CA LEU A 505 2.47 -3.58 -36.56
C LEU A 505 2.19 -2.15 -37.05
N PRO A 506 2.59 -1.75 -38.28
CA PRO A 506 2.26 -0.44 -38.82
C PRO A 506 0.77 -0.22 -39.03
N GLU A 507 0.03 -1.26 -39.41
CA GLU A 507 -1.43 -1.18 -39.58
C GLU A 507 -2.14 -0.87 -38.25
N LEU A 508 -1.79 -1.58 -37.15
CA LEU A 508 -2.34 -1.33 -35.81
C LEU A 508 -1.92 0.04 -35.29
N GLN A 509 -0.69 0.48 -35.58
CA GLN A 509 -0.23 1.83 -35.18
C GLN A 509 -1.03 2.92 -35.89
N HIS A 510 -1.34 2.73 -37.19
CA HIS A 510 -2.15 3.67 -37.96
C HIS A 510 -3.59 3.73 -37.41
N GLN A 511 -4.21 2.59 -37.15
CA GLN A 511 -5.56 2.52 -36.54
C GLN A 511 -5.61 3.17 -35.16
N LEU A 512 -4.56 2.98 -34.35
CA LEU A 512 -4.45 3.61 -33.03
C LEU A 512 -4.35 5.14 -33.19
N ALA A 513 -3.49 5.63 -34.06
CA ALA A 513 -3.30 7.05 -34.31
C ALA A 513 -4.58 7.73 -34.81
N GLU A 514 -5.34 7.08 -35.72
CA GLU A 514 -6.64 7.59 -36.18
C GLU A 514 -7.67 7.69 -35.05
N GLN A 515 -7.71 6.70 -34.15
CA GLN A 515 -8.60 6.71 -32.99
C GLN A 515 -8.20 7.81 -31.99
N GLU A 516 -6.91 7.95 -31.70
CA GLU A 516 -6.39 9.00 -30.80
C GLU A 516 -6.63 10.41 -31.39
N GLU A 517 -6.49 10.59 -32.70
CA GLU A 517 -6.80 11.86 -33.36
C GLU A 517 -8.32 12.18 -33.34
N SER A 518 -9.17 11.18 -33.51
CA SER A 518 -10.63 11.37 -33.42
C SER A 518 -11.07 11.77 -32.02
N LEU A 519 -10.47 11.17 -30.97
CA LEU A 519 -10.71 11.52 -29.58
C LEU A 519 -10.20 12.94 -29.29
N SER A 520 -9.00 13.32 -29.74
CA SER A 520 -8.44 14.66 -29.48
C SER A 520 -9.22 15.81 -30.11
N LYS A 521 -9.95 15.60 -31.20
CA LYS A 521 -10.77 16.62 -31.88
C LYS A 521 -12.09 16.93 -31.14
N GLU A 522 -12.57 16.03 -30.31
CA GLU A 522 -13.78 16.22 -29.50
C GLU A 522 -13.48 16.83 -28.10
N SER A 523 -12.26 17.32 -27.83
CA SER A 523 -11.68 17.53 -26.50
C SER A 523 -12.26 18.64 -25.62
N ASP A 524 -13.17 19.48 -26.06
CA ASP A 524 -13.65 20.63 -25.26
C ASP A 524 -14.75 20.30 -24.21
N SER A 525 -15.23 19.05 -24.14
CA SER A 525 -16.27 18.67 -23.16
C SER A 525 -16.33 17.18 -22.81
N HIS A 526 -15.18 16.53 -22.61
CA HIS A 526 -15.17 15.12 -22.19
C HIS A 526 -15.75 14.92 -20.79
N LEU A 527 -16.66 13.94 -20.64
CA LEU A 527 -17.18 13.46 -19.37
C LEU A 527 -16.16 12.56 -18.66
N LEU A 528 -15.34 11.85 -19.44
CA LEU A 528 -14.35 10.91 -18.96
C LEU A 528 -12.93 11.43 -19.20
N LYS A 529 -12.09 11.34 -18.19
CA LYS A 529 -10.65 11.59 -18.28
C LYS A 529 -9.96 10.33 -18.80
N GLU A 530 -9.04 10.45 -19.75
CA GLU A 530 -8.38 9.30 -20.39
C GLU A 530 -6.92 9.12 -19.95
N GLU A 531 -6.35 10.13 -19.32
CA GLU A 531 -4.94 10.20 -19.01
C GLU A 531 -4.70 10.50 -17.54
N VAL A 532 -3.79 9.76 -16.93
CA VAL A 532 -3.29 10.04 -15.58
C VAL A 532 -2.34 11.23 -15.65
N GLY A 533 -2.69 12.30 -14.97
CA GLY A 533 -1.89 13.51 -14.85
C GLY A 533 -1.30 13.69 -13.46
N GLU A 534 -0.58 14.81 -13.30
CA GLU A 534 0.01 15.22 -12.03
C GLU A 534 -1.02 15.39 -10.91
N GLU A 535 -2.21 15.91 -11.25
CA GLU A 535 -3.31 16.10 -10.30
C GLU A 535 -3.85 14.78 -9.71
N ASP A 536 -3.89 13.72 -10.53
CA ASP A 536 -4.37 12.41 -10.07
C ASP A 536 -3.40 11.79 -9.08
N ILE A 537 -2.10 11.92 -9.35
CA ILE A 537 -1.05 11.52 -8.40
C ILE A 537 -1.16 12.34 -7.11
N ALA A 538 -1.34 13.65 -7.21
CA ALA A 538 -1.50 14.52 -6.05
C ALA A 538 -2.74 14.16 -5.21
N GLN A 539 -3.85 13.72 -5.85
CA GLN A 539 -5.04 13.23 -5.15
C GLN A 539 -4.77 11.92 -4.39
N VAL A 540 -4.01 10.99 -4.98
CA VAL A 540 -3.63 9.75 -4.30
C VAL A 540 -2.72 10.06 -3.10
N VAL A 541 -1.70 10.91 -3.29
CA VAL A 541 -0.83 11.36 -2.19
C VAL A 541 -1.66 12.02 -1.08
N SER A 542 -2.63 12.88 -1.45
CA SER A 542 -3.51 13.53 -0.47
C SER A 542 -4.32 12.52 0.34
N ARG A 543 -4.79 11.44 -0.31
CA ARG A 543 -5.53 10.37 0.36
C ARG A 543 -4.66 9.58 1.34
N TRP A 544 -3.44 9.27 0.96
CA TRP A 544 -2.51 8.50 1.79
C TRP A 544 -1.98 9.28 2.98
N THR A 545 -1.68 10.55 2.75
CA THR A 545 -1.01 11.40 3.75
C THR A 545 -1.98 12.27 4.55
N GLY A 546 -3.21 12.44 4.07
CA GLY A 546 -4.17 13.41 4.62
C GLY A 546 -3.84 14.86 4.30
N ILE A 547 -2.84 15.13 3.42
CA ILE A 547 -2.39 16.47 3.06
C ILE A 547 -3.11 16.91 1.78
N PRO A 548 -3.69 18.09 1.70
CA PRO A 548 -4.37 18.56 0.49
C PRO A 548 -3.38 18.99 -0.61
N VAL A 549 -2.59 18.04 -1.11
CA VAL A 549 -1.50 18.28 -2.09
C VAL A 549 -2.02 18.91 -3.39
N THR A 550 -3.24 18.56 -3.81
CA THR A 550 -3.89 19.15 -4.99
C THR A 550 -4.06 20.66 -4.89
N LYS A 551 -4.40 21.17 -3.72
CA LYS A 551 -4.53 22.62 -3.48
C LYS A 551 -3.18 23.30 -3.37
N MET A 552 -2.14 22.55 -2.98
CA MET A 552 -0.78 23.08 -2.82
C MET A 552 -0.10 23.30 -4.18
N MET A 553 -0.46 22.57 -5.23
CA MET A 553 0.19 22.67 -6.54
C MET A 553 -0.28 23.87 -7.37
N THR A 554 -1.55 24.23 -7.29
CA THR A 554 -2.18 25.23 -8.17
C THR A 554 -2.13 26.67 -7.69
N GLY A 555 -1.43 26.98 -6.62
CA GLY A 555 -1.38 28.35 -6.10
C GLY A 555 -0.37 28.56 -4.97
N GLU A 556 0.51 27.59 -4.73
CA GLU A 556 1.43 27.64 -3.59
C GLU A 556 2.33 28.90 -3.63
N ARG A 557 2.81 29.26 -4.80
CA ARG A 557 3.66 30.45 -4.96
C ARG A 557 2.91 31.75 -4.68
N GLU A 558 1.69 31.89 -5.21
CA GLU A 558 0.89 33.09 -4.96
C GLU A 558 0.40 33.14 -3.52
N LYS A 559 -0.05 32.04 -2.96
CA LYS A 559 -0.47 31.98 -1.56
C LYS A 559 0.68 32.30 -0.58
N LEU A 560 1.88 31.81 -0.88
CA LEU A 560 3.06 32.10 -0.05
C LEU A 560 3.52 33.56 -0.17
N LEU A 561 3.40 34.17 -1.36
CA LEU A 561 3.71 35.58 -1.55
C LEU A 561 2.76 36.52 -0.79
N HIS A 562 1.50 36.08 -0.54
CA HIS A 562 0.49 36.81 0.22
C HIS A 562 0.17 36.14 1.57
N LEU A 563 1.14 35.40 2.13
CA LEU A 563 0.98 34.73 3.41
C LEU A 563 0.72 35.70 4.55
N ASP A 564 1.41 36.78 4.59
CA ASP A 564 1.24 37.87 5.55
C ASP A 564 -0.17 38.46 5.54
N ASP A 565 -0.70 38.81 4.37
CA ASP A 565 -2.09 39.26 4.20
C ASP A 565 -3.10 38.25 4.72
N THR A 566 -2.85 36.97 4.46
CA THR A 566 -3.73 35.87 4.89
C THR A 566 -3.70 35.68 6.41
N LEU A 567 -2.53 35.79 7.03
CA LEU A 567 -2.39 35.71 8.49
C LEU A 567 -3.03 36.92 9.17
N HIS A 568 -2.94 38.14 8.60
CA HIS A 568 -3.56 39.35 9.12
C HIS A 568 -5.10 39.30 9.10
N LYS A 569 -5.73 38.50 8.27
CA LYS A 569 -7.19 38.30 8.34
C LYS A 569 -7.65 37.69 9.68
N ARG A 570 -6.79 36.97 10.38
CA ARG A 570 -7.09 36.31 11.66
C ARG A 570 -6.37 36.94 12.82
N VAL A 571 -5.13 37.46 12.60
CA VAL A 571 -4.29 38.02 13.63
C VAL A 571 -4.23 39.55 13.46
N VAL A 572 -4.85 40.24 14.38
CA VAL A 572 -4.92 41.72 14.36
C VAL A 572 -3.70 42.30 15.03
N GLY A 573 -3.07 43.28 14.36
CA GLY A 573 -1.80 43.81 14.78
C GLY A 573 -0.67 42.80 14.68
N GLN A 574 0.39 42.91 15.45
CA GLN A 574 1.51 41.95 15.45
C GLN A 574 2.25 41.87 14.10
N ASP A 575 2.33 43.00 13.39
CA ASP A 575 2.87 43.07 12.01
C ASP A 575 4.28 42.49 11.91
N GLU A 576 5.16 42.81 12.87
CA GLU A 576 6.51 42.24 12.92
C GLU A 576 6.52 40.74 13.13
N ALA A 577 5.64 40.23 13.99
CA ALA A 577 5.53 38.80 14.26
C ALA A 577 5.08 38.03 13.03
N VAL A 578 4.06 38.55 12.32
CA VAL A 578 3.55 37.98 11.09
C VAL A 578 4.61 38.00 10.00
N GLN A 579 5.34 39.13 9.84
CA GLN A 579 6.39 39.29 8.82
C GLN A 579 7.53 38.29 9.04
N VAL A 580 8.08 38.22 10.27
CA VAL A 580 9.18 37.29 10.59
C VAL A 580 8.83 35.85 10.32
N VAL A 581 7.62 35.44 10.69
CA VAL A 581 7.12 34.06 10.46
C VAL A 581 6.94 33.82 8.96
N SER A 582 6.33 34.77 8.23
CA SER A 582 6.10 34.63 6.78
C SER A 582 7.43 34.52 6.03
N ASP A 583 8.40 35.37 6.33
CA ASP A 583 9.72 35.35 5.70
C ASP A 583 10.48 34.06 5.96
N ALA A 584 10.41 33.51 7.17
CA ALA A 584 11.04 32.24 7.49
C ALA A 584 10.41 31.05 6.71
N ILE A 585 9.09 31.04 6.59
CA ILE A 585 8.36 30.05 5.81
C ILE A 585 8.70 30.15 4.32
N ILE A 586 8.71 31.36 3.77
CA ILE A 586 9.09 31.62 2.38
C ILE A 586 10.52 31.13 2.10
N ARG A 587 11.49 31.43 2.97
CA ARG A 587 12.86 30.92 2.85
C ARG A 587 12.95 29.40 2.83
N ALA A 588 12.18 28.72 3.71
CA ALA A 588 12.15 27.26 3.76
C ALA A 588 11.53 26.65 2.50
N ARG A 589 10.43 27.23 2.01
CA ARG A 589 9.73 26.75 0.81
C ARG A 589 10.46 27.05 -0.49
N ALA A 590 11.27 28.10 -0.52
CA ALA A 590 12.14 28.41 -1.65
C ALA A 590 13.37 27.48 -1.76
N GLY A 591 13.55 26.55 -0.82
CA GLY A 591 14.67 25.59 -0.82
C GLY A 591 16.02 26.20 -0.43
N ILE A 592 16.05 27.40 0.16
CA ILE A 592 17.28 28.06 0.60
C ILE A 592 17.71 27.56 1.98
N LYS A 593 16.76 27.09 2.79
CA LYS A 593 17.01 26.55 4.13
C LYS A 593 17.57 25.11 4.04
N ASP A 594 18.33 24.68 5.07
CA ASP A 594 18.82 23.32 5.21
C ASP A 594 17.65 22.33 5.17
N PRO A 595 17.63 21.38 4.22
CA PRO A 595 16.55 20.43 4.07
C PRO A 595 16.42 19.41 5.22
N ASN A 596 17.44 19.36 6.09
CA ASN A 596 17.43 18.47 7.25
C ASN A 596 16.73 19.06 8.47
N ARG A 597 16.36 20.33 8.46
CA ARG A 597 15.71 21.03 9.57
C ARG A 597 14.20 21.14 9.38
N PRO A 598 13.40 21.35 10.45
CA PRO A 598 11.99 21.70 10.34
C PRO A 598 11.75 22.93 9.45
N ILE A 599 10.54 23.06 8.85
CA ILE A 599 10.15 24.20 8.02
C ILE A 599 10.41 25.53 8.75
N GLY A 600 10.02 25.63 10.02
CA GLY A 600 10.26 26.77 10.89
C GLY A 600 10.29 26.37 12.35
N SER A 601 11.06 27.11 13.13
CA SER A 601 11.13 26.93 14.59
C SER A 601 11.13 28.30 15.26
N PHE A 602 10.13 28.55 16.11
CA PHE A 602 9.87 29.87 16.67
C PHE A 602 9.63 29.80 18.19
N ILE A 603 10.09 30.83 18.90
CA ILE A 603 9.62 31.13 20.25
C ILE A 603 8.73 32.36 20.21
N PHE A 604 7.48 32.25 20.63
CA PHE A 604 6.52 33.33 20.76
C PHE A 604 6.45 33.82 22.20
N LEU A 605 6.87 35.06 22.41
CA LEU A 605 6.91 35.69 23.74
C LEU A 605 5.87 36.78 23.88
N GLY A 606 5.35 36.96 25.03
CA GLY A 606 4.44 38.08 25.30
C GLY A 606 3.28 37.73 26.23
N PRO A 607 2.46 38.72 26.59
CA PRO A 607 1.35 38.57 27.50
C PRO A 607 0.31 37.55 27.04
N THR A 608 -0.54 37.16 27.94
CA THR A 608 -1.65 36.25 27.60
C THR A 608 -2.69 36.97 26.73
N GLY A 609 -3.26 36.27 25.74
CA GLY A 609 -4.37 36.81 24.95
C GLY A 609 -3.99 37.78 23.84
N VAL A 610 -2.71 37.90 23.47
CA VAL A 610 -2.21 38.80 22.39
C VAL A 610 -2.20 38.16 21.00
N GLY A 611 -2.58 36.89 20.86
CA GLY A 611 -2.69 36.22 19.56
C GLY A 611 -1.64 35.12 19.28
N LYS A 612 -0.75 34.75 20.22
CA LYS A 612 0.28 33.71 20.03
C LYS A 612 -0.28 32.40 19.47
N THR A 613 -1.29 31.82 20.13
CA THR A 613 -1.95 30.59 19.70
C THR A 613 -2.79 30.77 18.44
N GLU A 614 -3.35 31.96 18.21
CA GLU A 614 -4.12 32.26 17.01
C GLU A 614 -3.24 32.33 15.76
N LEU A 615 -2.02 32.90 15.87
CA LEU A 615 -1.05 32.88 14.79
C LEU A 615 -0.64 31.45 14.45
N ALA A 616 -0.44 30.58 15.44
CA ALA A 616 -0.14 29.16 15.20
C ALA A 616 -1.28 28.45 14.45
N LYS A 617 -2.53 28.74 14.80
CA LYS A 617 -3.71 28.20 14.09
C LYS A 617 -3.87 28.75 12.68
N ALA A 618 -3.69 30.06 12.51
CA ALA A 618 -3.73 30.71 11.20
C ALA A 618 -2.63 30.14 10.28
N LEU A 619 -1.46 29.86 10.84
CA LEU A 619 -0.37 29.25 10.11
C LEU A 619 -0.67 27.81 9.70
N ALA A 620 -1.28 27.01 10.59
CA ALA A 620 -1.71 25.63 10.26
C ALA A 620 -2.75 25.63 9.12
N GLU A 621 -3.73 26.53 9.19
CA GLU A 621 -4.72 26.69 8.13
C GLU A 621 -4.09 27.15 6.81
N SER A 622 -3.17 28.10 6.84
CA SER A 622 -2.54 28.65 5.62
C SER A 622 -1.57 27.67 4.96
N LEU A 623 -0.81 26.89 5.74
CA LEU A 623 0.21 25.95 5.25
C LEU A 623 -0.33 24.57 4.95
N PHE A 624 -1.34 24.13 5.71
CA PHE A 624 -1.84 22.76 5.69
C PHE A 624 -3.36 22.69 5.45
N ASP A 625 -3.99 23.81 5.04
CA ASP A 625 -5.41 23.97 4.68
C ASP A 625 -6.42 23.54 5.76
N ASP A 626 -5.99 23.23 6.98
CA ASP A 626 -6.85 22.90 8.10
C ASP A 626 -6.24 23.36 9.43
N GLU A 627 -6.97 24.13 10.21
CA GLU A 627 -6.54 24.57 11.54
C GLU A 627 -6.38 23.41 12.54
N ARG A 628 -6.92 22.19 12.23
CA ARG A 628 -6.79 20.98 13.04
C ARG A 628 -5.43 20.30 12.86
N ASN A 629 -4.66 20.67 11.82
CA ASN A 629 -3.29 20.19 11.63
C ASN A 629 -2.29 20.85 12.60
N ILE A 630 -2.70 20.90 13.88
CA ILE A 630 -1.90 21.41 14.98
C ILE A 630 -1.81 20.36 16.09
N VAL A 631 -0.57 20.03 16.45
CA VAL A 631 -0.28 19.15 17.60
C VAL A 631 0.04 20.05 18.77
N ARG A 632 -0.93 20.21 19.67
CA ARG A 632 -0.77 21.05 20.86
C ARG A 632 -0.37 20.22 22.07
N ILE A 633 0.72 20.60 22.70
CA ILE A 633 1.26 19.98 23.91
C ILE A 633 1.49 21.06 24.96
N ASP A 634 0.85 20.94 26.13
CA ASP A 634 1.03 21.84 27.26
C ASP A 634 2.23 21.36 28.09
N MET A 635 3.27 22.17 28.14
CA MET A 635 4.50 21.82 28.85
C MET A 635 4.35 21.84 30.37
N SER A 636 3.27 22.38 30.91
CA SER A 636 2.94 22.24 32.33
C SER A 636 2.69 20.81 32.78
N GLU A 637 2.32 19.91 31.86
CA GLU A 637 2.19 18.47 32.13
C GLU A 637 3.54 17.74 32.12
N TYR A 638 4.61 18.39 31.70
CA TYR A 638 5.94 17.81 31.49
C TYR A 638 7.03 18.45 32.37
N MET A 639 6.67 18.78 33.60
CA MET A 639 7.57 19.38 34.58
C MET A 639 8.53 18.39 35.23
N GLU A 640 8.20 17.10 35.22
CA GLU A 640 8.96 16.05 35.89
C GLU A 640 9.73 15.17 34.88
N LYS A 641 10.88 14.63 35.32
CA LYS A 641 11.77 13.83 34.46
C LYS A 641 11.09 12.60 33.83
N HIS A 642 10.24 11.93 34.55
CA HIS A 642 9.56 10.73 34.09
C HIS A 642 8.50 11.03 33.00
N THR A 643 8.02 12.26 32.89
CA THR A 643 7.03 12.63 31.87
C THR A 643 7.66 12.80 30.49
N VAL A 644 8.99 12.94 30.39
CA VAL A 644 9.70 12.99 29.10
C VAL A 644 9.48 11.69 28.30
N SER A 645 9.43 10.54 28.96
CA SER A 645 9.14 9.25 28.31
C SER A 645 7.72 9.18 27.72
N ARG A 646 6.75 9.96 28.23
CA ARG A 646 5.42 10.08 27.61
C ARG A 646 5.47 10.85 26.30
N LEU A 647 6.43 11.77 26.17
CA LEU A 647 6.56 12.58 24.96
C LEU A 647 7.16 11.78 23.79
N ILE A 648 8.19 10.95 24.06
CA ILE A 648 8.96 10.21 23.04
C ILE A 648 8.68 8.70 23.01
N GLY A 649 7.99 8.18 24.02
CA GLY A 649 7.74 6.75 24.24
C GLY A 649 8.64 6.15 25.31
N ALA A 650 8.12 5.20 26.06
CA ALA A 650 8.85 4.47 27.09
C ALA A 650 9.85 3.48 26.47
N PRO A 651 11.06 3.31 27.06
CA PRO A 651 11.98 2.27 26.64
C PRO A 651 11.43 0.85 26.90
N PRO A 652 11.98 -0.18 26.23
CA PRO A 652 11.57 -1.56 26.44
C PRO A 652 11.61 -1.97 27.91
N GLY A 653 10.53 -2.60 28.39
CA GLY A 653 10.39 -3.06 29.76
C GLY A 653 9.78 -2.07 30.76
N TYR A 654 9.44 -0.87 30.34
CA TYR A 654 8.71 0.12 31.16
C TYR A 654 7.22 0.16 30.81
N VAL A 655 6.39 0.55 31.81
CA VAL A 655 4.95 0.75 31.62
C VAL A 655 4.70 1.82 30.55
N GLY A 656 3.80 1.56 29.60
CA GLY A 656 3.51 2.47 28.49
C GLY A 656 4.36 2.27 27.22
N TYR A 657 5.21 1.22 27.15
CA TYR A 657 6.00 0.90 25.95
C TYR A 657 5.14 0.69 24.69
N ASP A 658 3.99 0.06 24.82
CA ASP A 658 3.09 -0.22 23.69
C ASP A 658 2.32 1.01 23.20
N GLU A 659 2.10 2.01 24.04
CA GLU A 659 1.30 3.20 23.70
C GLU A 659 2.02 4.18 22.74
N GLY A 660 3.36 4.15 22.69
CA GLY A 660 4.17 5.11 21.92
C GLY A 660 4.26 6.48 22.59
N GLY A 661 5.07 7.38 22.07
CA GLY A 661 5.20 8.75 22.58
C GLY A 661 4.16 9.69 21.99
N GLN A 662 3.63 10.59 22.81
CA GLN A 662 2.57 11.53 22.40
C GLN A 662 3.00 12.41 21.23
N LEU A 663 4.21 12.98 21.27
CA LEU A 663 4.74 13.80 20.19
C LEU A 663 5.13 12.97 18.98
N THR A 664 5.86 11.86 19.20
CA THR A 664 6.38 11.03 18.12
C THR A 664 5.25 10.34 17.35
N GLU A 665 4.23 9.83 18.05
CA GLU A 665 3.09 9.18 17.39
C GLU A 665 2.18 10.19 16.67
N ALA A 666 1.97 11.38 17.25
CA ALA A 666 1.19 12.44 16.61
C ALA A 666 1.84 12.91 15.30
N VAL A 667 3.16 13.15 15.30
CA VAL A 667 3.90 13.58 14.10
C VAL A 667 4.02 12.44 13.09
N ARG A 668 4.15 11.19 13.53
CA ARG A 668 4.15 10.04 12.63
C ARG A 668 2.84 9.91 11.86
N ARG A 669 1.71 10.19 12.53
CA ARG A 669 0.38 10.16 11.90
C ARG A 669 0.09 11.42 11.06
N HIS A 670 0.60 12.57 11.51
CA HIS A 670 0.41 13.86 10.86
C HIS A 670 1.77 14.55 10.65
N PRO A 671 2.55 14.09 9.66
CA PRO A 671 3.91 14.61 9.44
C PRO A 671 3.95 16.06 8.95
N TYR A 672 2.79 16.58 8.50
CA TYR A 672 2.59 17.97 8.10
C TYR A 672 1.68 18.65 9.12
N SER A 673 2.30 19.23 10.14
CA SER A 673 1.57 19.85 11.23
C SER A 673 2.36 21.01 11.86
N VAL A 674 1.63 21.89 12.51
CA VAL A 674 2.23 22.86 13.43
C VAL A 674 2.30 22.20 14.81
N ILE A 675 3.48 22.09 15.36
CA ILE A 675 3.71 21.62 16.72
C ILE A 675 3.71 22.83 17.63
N LEU A 676 2.71 22.96 18.49
CA LEU A 676 2.59 24.03 19.46
C LEU A 676 2.94 23.50 20.87
N LEU A 677 4.10 23.91 21.37
CA LEU A 677 4.54 23.65 22.74
C LEU A 677 4.18 24.84 23.60
N ASP A 678 3.10 24.72 24.37
CA ASP A 678 2.57 25.81 25.17
C ASP A 678 3.30 25.89 26.53
N GLU A 679 3.61 27.09 26.98
CA GLU A 679 4.29 27.38 28.25
C GLU A 679 5.65 26.63 28.40
N ILE A 680 6.51 26.79 27.38
CA ILE A 680 7.80 26.08 27.29
C ILE A 680 8.72 26.30 28.49
N GLU A 681 8.56 27.41 29.19
CA GLU A 681 9.32 27.75 30.42
C GLU A 681 9.05 26.78 31.58
N LYS A 682 7.95 26.03 31.54
CA LYS A 682 7.60 25.04 32.56
C LYS A 682 8.18 23.64 32.29
N ALA A 683 8.72 23.44 31.11
CA ALA A 683 9.23 22.14 30.69
C ALA A 683 10.44 21.69 31.50
N HIS A 684 10.54 20.38 31.77
CA HIS A 684 11.74 19.80 32.38
C HIS A 684 12.97 19.99 31.48
N PRO A 685 14.18 20.27 32.02
CA PRO A 685 15.38 20.50 31.25
C PRO A 685 15.76 19.40 30.23
N ASP A 686 15.40 18.14 30.46
CA ASP A 686 15.67 17.06 29.55
C ASP A 686 14.85 17.14 28.24
N ILE A 687 13.72 17.88 28.25
CA ILE A 687 12.92 18.13 27.02
C ILE A 687 13.69 18.98 26.04
N PHE A 688 14.48 19.95 26.50
CA PHE A 688 15.30 20.74 25.61
C PHE A 688 16.34 19.91 24.89
N ASN A 689 16.86 18.83 25.48
CA ASN A 689 17.78 17.92 24.81
C ASN A 689 17.06 17.14 23.68
N VAL A 690 15.80 16.78 23.86
CA VAL A 690 14.96 16.15 22.82
C VAL A 690 14.68 17.16 21.70
N LEU A 691 14.32 18.40 22.05
CA LEU A 691 14.06 19.47 21.08
C LEU A 691 15.31 19.82 20.27
N LEU A 692 16.51 19.83 20.87
CA LEU A 692 17.76 20.05 20.16
C LEU A 692 17.96 19.05 19.03
N GLN A 693 17.67 17.77 19.25
CA GLN A 693 17.77 16.75 18.20
C GLN A 693 16.79 17.03 17.05
N ILE A 694 15.56 17.46 17.37
CA ILE A 694 14.57 17.80 16.35
C ILE A 694 14.98 19.04 15.57
N LEU A 695 15.49 20.09 16.26
CA LEU A 695 15.86 21.34 15.63
C LEU A 695 17.11 21.25 14.75
N ASP A 696 18.03 20.31 15.06
CA ASP A 696 19.26 20.11 14.30
C ASP A 696 19.07 19.13 13.14
N ASP A 697 18.56 17.94 13.44
CA ASP A 697 18.51 16.83 12.51
C ASP A 697 17.13 16.67 11.83
N GLY A 698 16.11 17.40 12.29
CA GLY A 698 14.72 17.25 11.81
C GLY A 698 14.14 15.84 12.02
N ARG A 699 14.70 15.10 12.99
CA ARG A 699 14.26 13.73 13.29
C ARG A 699 14.39 13.43 14.77
N LEU A 700 13.58 12.48 15.24
CA LEU A 700 13.63 11.98 16.62
C LEU A 700 13.43 10.48 16.62
N THR A 701 14.25 9.75 17.39
CA THR A 701 14.05 8.30 17.56
C THR A 701 13.09 8.07 18.71
N ASP A 702 12.01 7.33 18.47
CA ASP A 702 11.02 6.97 19.50
C ASP A 702 11.54 5.87 20.45
N GLY A 703 10.82 5.62 21.53
CA GLY A 703 11.15 4.56 22.51
C GLY A 703 11.17 3.14 21.93
N LYS A 704 10.63 2.93 20.73
CA LYS A 704 10.64 1.67 19.99
C LYS A 704 11.80 1.58 18.98
N GLY A 705 12.68 2.58 18.93
CA GLY A 705 13.80 2.65 17.99
C GLY A 705 13.43 3.12 16.58
N ARG A 706 12.19 3.58 16.33
CA ARG A 706 11.77 4.10 15.03
C ARG A 706 12.14 5.57 14.91
N VAL A 707 12.63 5.95 13.75
CA VAL A 707 12.97 7.34 13.42
C VAL A 707 11.72 8.06 12.91
N VAL A 708 11.32 9.13 13.61
CA VAL A 708 10.18 9.98 13.24
C VAL A 708 10.73 11.26 12.59
N ASN A 709 10.17 11.62 11.44
CA ASN A 709 10.61 12.76 10.62
C ASN A 709 9.82 14.02 10.97
N PHE A 710 10.54 15.08 11.35
CA PHE A 710 10.01 16.41 11.71
C PHE A 710 10.32 17.48 10.66
N LYS A 711 10.96 17.14 9.53
CA LYS A 711 11.39 18.12 8.51
C LYS A 711 10.23 18.90 7.90
N ASN A 712 9.05 18.32 7.89
CA ASN A 712 7.83 18.90 7.32
C ASN A 712 6.95 19.59 8.38
N THR A 713 7.44 19.79 9.59
CA THR A 713 6.69 20.44 10.68
C THR A 713 7.15 21.88 10.89
N VAL A 714 6.25 22.69 11.46
CA VAL A 714 6.58 24.00 12.02
C VAL A 714 6.50 23.92 13.53
N ILE A 715 7.56 24.25 14.23
CA ILE A 715 7.65 24.17 15.69
C ILE A 715 7.45 25.56 16.28
N ILE A 716 6.43 25.72 17.09
CA ILE A 716 6.11 26.96 17.78
C ILE A 716 6.11 26.70 19.30
N MET A 717 6.94 27.41 20.00
CA MET A 717 7.02 27.36 21.46
C MET A 717 6.45 28.66 22.01
N THR A 718 5.44 28.63 22.87
CA THR A 718 4.91 29.84 23.50
C THR A 718 5.47 30.01 24.89
N SER A 719 5.71 31.26 25.31
CA SER A 719 6.13 31.58 26.64
C SER A 719 5.54 32.90 27.11
N ASN A 720 5.34 33.00 28.42
CA ASN A 720 4.90 34.23 29.09
C ASN A 720 6.04 34.95 29.78
N LEU A 721 7.29 34.51 29.58
CA LEU A 721 8.47 35.18 30.11
C LEU A 721 8.57 36.61 29.55
N GLY A 722 8.93 37.57 30.38
CA GLY A 722 9.06 38.99 29.98
C GLY A 722 7.74 39.72 29.74
N SER A 723 6.58 39.12 30.12
CA SER A 723 5.27 39.74 29.90
C SER A 723 5.09 41.05 30.70
N HIS A 724 5.70 41.16 31.85
CA HIS A 724 5.65 42.34 32.71
C HIS A 724 6.43 43.52 32.07
N GLU A 725 7.60 43.21 31.54
CA GLU A 725 8.47 44.18 30.87
C GLU A 725 7.81 44.74 29.60
N ILE A 726 7.10 43.87 28.84
CA ILE A 726 6.37 44.30 27.63
C ILE A 726 5.21 45.25 27.97
N LEU A 727 4.54 45.05 29.11
CA LEU A 727 3.38 45.86 29.49
C LEU A 727 3.78 47.21 30.17
N GLU A 728 4.88 47.24 30.87
CA GLU A 728 5.30 48.43 31.66
C GLU A 728 6.27 49.35 30.93
N THR A 729 7.08 48.81 30.00
CA THR A 729 8.05 49.58 29.27
C THR A 729 7.37 50.40 28.16
N GLY A 730 7.44 51.69 28.19
CA GLY A 730 6.79 52.58 27.22
C GLY A 730 7.39 52.51 25.80
N ASN A 731 8.58 51.96 25.64
CA ASN A 731 9.26 51.74 24.36
C ASN A 731 9.42 50.24 24.10
N PHE A 732 8.85 49.75 22.99
CA PHE A 732 8.88 48.36 22.60
C PHE A 732 10.30 47.81 22.34
N GLU A 733 11.17 48.58 21.71
CA GLU A 733 12.56 48.18 21.42
C GLU A 733 13.36 47.89 22.70
N ASP A 734 13.14 48.68 23.75
CA ASP A 734 13.80 48.50 25.05
C ASP A 734 13.19 47.25 25.78
N ALA A 735 11.89 47.08 25.70
CA ALA A 735 11.22 45.90 26.22
C ALA A 735 11.71 44.62 25.52
N GLU A 736 11.85 44.64 24.21
CA GLU A 736 12.35 43.49 23.40
C GLU A 736 13.77 43.10 23.84
N LYS A 737 14.67 44.06 24.04
CA LYS A 737 16.02 43.78 24.52
C LYS A 737 16.01 43.12 25.90
N GLN A 738 15.23 43.68 26.84
CA GLN A 738 15.11 43.15 28.18
C GLN A 738 14.56 41.70 28.19
N VAL A 739 13.54 41.46 27.36
CA VAL A 739 12.96 40.12 27.21
C VAL A 739 13.97 39.13 26.61
N LYS A 740 14.73 39.54 25.60
CA LYS A 740 15.79 38.70 25.01
C LYS A 740 16.91 38.39 26.03
N ASP A 741 17.23 39.33 26.94
CA ASP A 741 18.21 39.07 27.99
C ASP A 741 17.66 38.15 29.09
N ILE A 742 16.38 38.26 29.43
CA ILE A 742 15.70 37.31 30.34
C ILE A 742 15.76 35.89 29.76
N LEU A 743 15.51 35.73 28.44
CA LEU A 743 15.59 34.41 27.76
C LEU A 743 16.97 33.80 27.86
N LYS A 744 18.06 34.60 27.65
CA LYS A 744 19.45 34.13 27.77
C LYS A 744 19.79 33.60 29.15
N ASN A 745 19.13 34.12 30.18
CA ASN A 745 19.29 33.66 31.55
C ASN A 745 18.48 32.39 31.84
N TYR A 746 17.39 32.17 31.13
CA TYR A 746 16.49 31.03 31.35
C TYR A 746 16.84 29.81 30.49
N PHE A 747 17.12 30.04 29.23
CA PHE A 747 17.42 28.95 28.26
C PHE A 747 18.91 28.88 27.96
N ARG A 748 19.44 27.69 27.73
CA ARG A 748 20.83 27.51 27.33
C ARG A 748 21.11 28.17 25.98
N PRO A 749 22.29 28.82 25.79
CA PRO A 749 22.63 29.46 24.54
C PRO A 749 22.57 28.52 23.32
N GLU A 750 22.94 27.25 23.52
CA GLU A 750 22.90 26.25 22.46
C GLU A 750 21.48 26.01 21.94
N PHE A 751 20.46 26.06 22.78
CA PHE A 751 19.06 25.93 22.41
C PHE A 751 18.56 27.14 21.64
N LEU A 752 18.84 28.36 22.15
CA LEU A 752 18.42 29.60 21.49
C LEU A 752 19.05 29.76 20.10
N ASN A 753 20.30 29.32 19.90
CA ASN A 753 21.00 29.40 18.61
C ASN A 753 20.45 28.41 17.55
N ARG A 754 19.59 27.44 17.93
CA ARG A 754 19.00 26.46 17.01
C ARG A 754 17.61 26.86 16.53
N ILE A 755 17.03 27.88 17.19
CA ILE A 755 15.73 28.43 16.86
C ILE A 755 15.91 29.44 15.73
N ASP A 756 15.03 29.38 14.72
CA ASP A 756 15.11 30.26 13.57
C ASP A 756 14.87 31.72 13.98
N ASP A 757 13.80 31.99 14.76
CA ASP A 757 13.48 33.34 15.18
C ASP A 757 12.78 33.39 16.56
N ILE A 758 13.05 34.45 17.30
CA ILE A 758 12.40 34.76 18.57
C ILE A 758 11.46 35.93 18.33
N VAL A 759 10.17 35.67 18.44
CA VAL A 759 9.10 36.60 18.09
C VAL A 759 8.46 37.20 19.33
N VAL A 760 8.55 38.51 19.51
CA VAL A 760 7.97 39.23 20.67
C VAL A 760 6.63 39.84 20.27
N PHE A 761 5.55 39.42 20.93
CA PHE A 761 4.21 39.94 20.70
C PHE A 761 3.96 41.20 21.52
N LYS A 762 3.47 42.21 20.86
CA LYS A 762 3.11 43.50 21.50
C LYS A 762 1.80 43.39 22.27
N GLY A 763 1.67 44.17 23.36
CA GLY A 763 0.37 44.34 24.04
C GLY A 763 -0.68 44.90 23.08
N LEU A 764 -1.94 44.41 23.18
CA LEU A 764 -3.01 44.86 22.33
C LEU A 764 -3.44 46.32 22.68
N LYS A 765 -3.65 47.16 21.68
CA LYS A 765 -4.25 48.48 21.81
C LYS A 765 -5.80 48.35 21.75
N ARG A 766 -6.50 49.37 22.29
CA ARG A 766 -7.98 49.38 22.30
C ARG A 766 -8.58 49.27 20.88
N GLU A 767 -7.99 49.94 19.89
CA GLU A 767 -8.43 49.89 18.50
C GLU A 767 -8.36 48.46 17.92
N GLN A 768 -7.29 47.73 18.25
CA GLN A 768 -7.08 46.37 17.83
C GLN A 768 -8.10 45.38 18.45
N VAL A 769 -8.52 45.65 19.70
CA VAL A 769 -9.55 44.85 20.36
C VAL A 769 -10.91 45.01 19.68
N LEU A 770 -11.19 46.19 19.12
CA LEU A 770 -12.40 46.43 18.33
C LEU A 770 -12.41 45.58 17.05
N ASP A 771 -11.30 45.49 16.36
CA ASP A 771 -11.17 44.63 15.16
C ASP A 771 -11.26 43.17 15.52
N ILE A 772 -10.69 42.76 16.67
CA ILE A 772 -10.84 41.38 17.16
C ILE A 772 -12.32 41.08 17.49
N ALA A 773 -13.04 42.03 18.10
CA ALA A 773 -14.49 41.86 18.35
C ALA A 773 -15.29 41.66 17.04
N ARG A 774 -14.96 42.41 15.98
CA ARG A 774 -15.56 42.28 14.66
C ARG A 774 -15.32 40.89 14.08
N ILE A 775 -14.09 40.38 14.13
CA ILE A 775 -13.74 39.04 13.65
C ILE A 775 -14.52 37.96 14.44
N LEU A 776 -14.60 38.06 15.77
CA LEU A 776 -15.31 37.09 16.59
C LEU A 776 -16.82 37.08 16.30
N LEU A 777 -17.44 38.25 16.12
CA LEU A 777 -18.85 38.35 15.72
C LEU A 777 -19.09 37.83 14.30
N GLN A 778 -18.18 38.11 13.36
CA GLN A 778 -18.28 37.58 12.01
C GLN A 778 -18.21 36.05 11.99
N ASN A 779 -17.31 35.47 12.79
CA ASN A 779 -17.20 34.00 12.92
C ASN A 779 -18.46 33.41 13.55
N LEU A 780 -19.09 34.09 14.51
CA LEU A 780 -20.38 33.71 15.09
C LEU A 780 -21.48 33.79 14.02
N SER A 781 -21.55 34.88 13.26
CA SER A 781 -22.51 35.06 12.16
C SER A 781 -22.37 33.94 11.11
N ASN A 782 -21.15 33.64 10.67
CA ASN A 782 -20.88 32.57 9.70
C ASN A 782 -21.31 31.19 10.22
N ARG A 783 -21.12 30.91 11.50
CA ARG A 783 -21.56 29.67 12.16
C ARG A 783 -23.09 29.54 12.19
N LEU A 784 -23.78 30.61 12.57
CA LEU A 784 -25.23 30.65 12.61
C LEU A 784 -25.86 30.55 11.24
N GLN A 785 -25.25 31.21 10.25
CA GLN A 785 -25.69 31.13 8.85
C GLN A 785 -25.61 29.69 8.33
N LYS A 786 -24.52 28.96 8.64
CA LYS A 786 -24.35 27.57 8.22
C LYS A 786 -25.29 26.59 8.93
N GLN A 787 -25.62 26.83 10.21
CA GLN A 787 -26.37 25.86 11.04
C GLN A 787 -27.87 26.11 11.01
N MET A 788 -28.27 27.37 10.99
CA MET A 788 -29.67 27.79 11.18
C MET A 788 -30.15 28.81 10.15
N ASN A 789 -29.33 29.12 9.16
CA ASN A 789 -29.61 30.15 8.14
C ASN A 789 -29.93 31.53 8.75
N ILE A 790 -29.38 31.86 9.93
CA ILE A 790 -29.56 33.13 10.63
C ILE A 790 -28.41 34.04 10.31
N THR A 791 -28.69 35.27 9.84
CA THR A 791 -27.66 36.30 9.60
C THR A 791 -27.58 37.23 10.80
N LEU A 792 -26.38 37.38 11.37
CA LEU A 792 -26.12 38.27 12.49
C LEU A 792 -25.50 39.59 11.98
N THR A 793 -26.08 40.70 12.36
CA THR A 793 -25.56 42.05 12.13
C THR A 793 -25.37 42.77 13.45
N TRP A 794 -24.61 43.85 13.49
CA TRP A 794 -24.36 44.60 14.73
C TRP A 794 -24.18 46.08 14.44
N THR A 795 -24.51 46.89 15.43
CA THR A 795 -24.27 48.32 15.39
C THR A 795 -22.85 48.68 15.85
N ASP A 796 -22.32 49.79 15.40
CA ASP A 796 -20.99 50.31 15.84
C ASP A 796 -20.93 50.58 17.35
N GLU A 797 -22.05 50.96 17.95
CA GLU A 797 -22.21 51.18 19.39
C GLU A 797 -22.05 49.87 20.16
N ALA A 798 -22.71 48.84 19.71
CA ALA A 798 -22.59 47.47 20.31
C ALA A 798 -21.17 46.94 20.19
N LEU A 799 -20.54 47.15 19.05
CA LEU A 799 -19.14 46.73 18.81
C LEU A 799 -18.14 47.47 19.75
N ARG A 800 -18.33 48.78 19.93
CA ARG A 800 -17.52 49.58 20.87
C ARG A 800 -17.75 49.17 22.32
N ALA A 801 -18.99 48.96 22.71
CA ALA A 801 -19.33 48.51 24.07
C ALA A 801 -18.72 47.15 24.39
N LEU A 802 -18.73 46.19 23.43
CA LEU A 802 -18.08 44.88 23.58
C LEU A 802 -16.56 45.04 23.72
N SER A 803 -15.94 45.87 22.88
CA SER A 803 -14.53 46.16 22.93
C SER A 803 -14.10 46.80 24.28
N GLU A 804 -14.84 47.79 24.78
CA GLU A 804 -14.52 48.46 26.02
C GLU A 804 -14.71 47.55 27.26
N LYS A 805 -15.82 46.85 27.33
CA LYS A 805 -16.10 45.93 28.45
C LYS A 805 -15.24 44.65 28.40
N GLY A 806 -14.76 44.28 27.23
CA GLY A 806 -13.98 43.08 27.02
C GLY A 806 -12.44 43.28 27.00
N TYR A 807 -11.97 44.50 27.19
CA TYR A 807 -10.55 44.79 27.18
C TYR A 807 -9.94 44.91 28.59
N GLU A 808 -8.97 44.07 28.85
CA GLU A 808 -8.08 44.14 30.01
C GLU A 808 -6.61 44.09 29.59
N PRO A 809 -5.78 45.12 29.91
CA PRO A 809 -4.40 45.16 29.42
C PRO A 809 -3.54 43.92 29.76
N GLN A 810 -3.79 43.29 30.91
CA GLN A 810 -3.02 42.15 31.37
C GLN A 810 -3.45 40.82 30.69
N PHE A 811 -4.70 40.72 30.25
CA PHE A 811 -5.31 39.51 29.70
C PHE A 811 -5.61 39.60 28.20
N GLY A 812 -5.36 40.72 27.56
CA GLY A 812 -5.56 40.93 26.14
C GLY A 812 -7.01 40.77 25.68
N ALA A 813 -7.22 39.95 24.68
CA ALA A 813 -8.54 39.66 24.12
C ALA A 813 -9.27 38.45 24.78
N ARG A 814 -8.70 37.81 25.79
CA ARG A 814 -9.37 36.65 26.46
C ARG A 814 -10.67 37.03 27.16
N PRO A 815 -10.76 38.17 27.88
CA PRO A 815 -12.01 38.62 28.48
C PRO A 815 -13.10 38.93 27.46
N LEU A 816 -12.73 39.48 26.30
CA LEU A 816 -13.66 39.75 25.19
C LEU A 816 -14.41 38.50 24.70
N ARG A 817 -13.69 37.42 24.51
CA ARG A 817 -14.31 36.16 24.06
C ARG A 817 -15.30 35.62 25.12
N ARG A 818 -14.96 35.69 26.41
CA ARG A 818 -15.89 35.31 27.48
C ARG A 818 -17.10 36.25 27.50
N LEU A 819 -16.92 37.52 27.32
CA LEU A 819 -18.00 38.49 27.28
C LEU A 819 -18.96 38.18 26.16
N ILE A 820 -18.47 37.95 24.92
CA ILE A 820 -19.32 37.59 23.77
C ILE A 820 -20.10 36.30 24.07
N THR A 821 -19.48 35.26 24.62
CA THR A 821 -20.18 34.01 24.96
C THR A 821 -21.26 34.26 26.02
N HIS A 822 -20.98 34.98 27.07
CA HIS A 822 -21.96 35.17 28.14
C HIS A 822 -23.06 36.18 27.82
N THR A 823 -22.78 37.20 27.05
CA THR A 823 -23.78 38.24 26.71
C THR A 823 -24.46 37.97 25.38
N VAL A 824 -23.69 37.74 24.30
CA VAL A 824 -24.27 37.62 22.93
C VAL A 824 -24.78 36.21 22.67
N GLU A 825 -23.90 35.18 22.79
CA GLU A 825 -24.29 33.81 22.48
C GLU A 825 -25.40 33.29 23.40
N THR A 826 -25.33 33.60 24.69
CA THR A 826 -26.35 33.16 25.68
C THR A 826 -27.69 33.85 25.46
N ALA A 827 -27.71 35.15 25.19
CA ALA A 827 -28.93 35.88 24.93
C ALA A 827 -29.58 35.46 23.60
N LEU A 828 -28.79 35.33 22.55
CA LEU A 828 -29.25 34.85 21.26
C LEU A 828 -29.83 33.43 21.34
N SER A 829 -29.15 32.53 22.07
CA SER A 829 -29.65 31.18 22.31
C SER A 829 -31.00 31.17 23.03
N ARG A 830 -31.21 32.07 23.98
CA ARG A 830 -32.54 32.21 24.63
C ARG A 830 -33.60 32.67 23.65
N SER A 831 -33.31 33.69 22.82
CA SER A 831 -34.24 34.19 21.83
C SER A 831 -34.60 33.18 20.72
N ILE A 832 -33.67 32.31 20.36
CA ILE A 832 -33.92 31.18 19.45
C ILE A 832 -34.82 30.12 20.11
N ILE A 833 -34.56 29.77 21.37
CA ILE A 833 -35.33 28.77 22.10
C ILE A 833 -36.75 29.28 22.44
N SER A 834 -36.90 30.59 22.77
CA SER A 834 -38.22 31.20 22.98
C SER A 834 -39.03 31.37 21.71
N GLY A 835 -38.42 31.26 20.52
CA GLY A 835 -39.09 31.43 19.23
C GLY A 835 -39.16 32.90 18.77
N ASP A 836 -38.52 33.84 19.50
CA ASP A 836 -38.46 35.25 19.11
C ASP A 836 -37.54 35.47 17.87
N VAL A 837 -36.60 34.52 17.64
CA VAL A 837 -35.75 34.45 16.45
C VAL A 837 -35.99 33.12 15.76
N GLN A 838 -36.41 33.17 14.50
CA GLN A 838 -36.70 31.98 13.71
C GLN A 838 -35.61 31.73 12.64
N GLU A 839 -35.55 30.51 12.16
CA GLU A 839 -34.65 30.11 11.09
C GLU A 839 -34.89 30.96 9.83
N GLY A 840 -33.84 31.44 9.17
CA GLY A 840 -33.92 32.29 7.98
C GLY A 840 -34.04 33.80 8.25
N GLN A 841 -34.04 34.22 9.53
CA GLN A 841 -34.16 35.65 9.88
C GLN A 841 -32.78 36.33 10.04
N SER A 842 -32.79 37.67 9.88
CA SER A 842 -31.63 38.50 10.23
C SER A 842 -31.82 39.10 11.65
N VAL A 843 -30.78 39.06 12.48
CA VAL A 843 -30.80 39.62 13.84
C VAL A 843 -29.77 40.68 13.99
N SER A 844 -30.15 41.88 14.47
CA SER A 844 -29.24 42.97 14.75
C SER A 844 -28.92 43.06 16.23
N ILE A 845 -27.60 43.10 16.59
CA ILE A 845 -27.13 43.36 17.94
C ILE A 845 -27.01 44.88 18.12
N GLY A 846 -27.79 45.44 19.04
CA GLY A 846 -27.71 46.83 19.51
C GLY A 846 -27.15 46.93 20.91
N TYR A 847 -26.93 48.15 21.35
CA TYR A 847 -26.57 48.47 22.73
C TYR A 847 -27.31 49.72 23.21
N ASP A 848 -28.05 49.60 24.30
CA ASP A 848 -28.87 50.68 24.82
C ASP A 848 -28.19 51.60 25.87
N GLY A 849 -26.92 51.42 26.09
CA GLY A 849 -26.11 52.11 27.10
C GLY A 849 -25.87 51.30 28.38
N THR A 850 -26.67 50.28 28.63
CA THR A 850 -26.56 49.33 29.77
C THR A 850 -26.42 47.89 29.30
N ASP A 851 -27.35 47.39 28.48
CA ASP A 851 -27.39 46.01 28.05
C ASP A 851 -27.40 45.86 26.51
N PHE A 852 -27.08 44.66 26.04
CA PHE A 852 -27.11 44.33 24.61
C PHE A 852 -28.54 43.90 24.19
N THR A 853 -29.02 44.53 23.14
CA THR A 853 -30.36 44.27 22.61
C THR A 853 -30.30 43.45 21.33
N PHE A 854 -31.26 42.57 21.13
CA PHE A 854 -31.36 41.69 19.96
C PHE A 854 -32.67 41.94 19.25
N THR A 855 -32.62 42.56 18.10
CA THR A 855 -33.80 42.89 17.30
C THR A 855 -33.84 42.06 16.02
N PRO A 856 -34.89 41.29 15.79
CA PRO A 856 -35.10 40.66 14.49
C PRO A 856 -35.30 41.76 13.44
N VAL A 857 -34.51 41.69 12.36
CA VAL A 857 -34.68 42.56 11.20
C VAL A 857 -35.46 41.76 10.16
N ASN A 858 -36.71 42.16 9.91
CA ASN A 858 -37.46 41.59 8.81
C ASN A 858 -36.79 42.00 7.49
N ALA A 859 -36.48 41.01 6.65
CA ALA A 859 -35.84 41.18 5.36
C ALA A 859 -36.73 41.95 4.40
#